data_884ce2244dbc5c1f1de146be19eefa18
#
_entry.id   884ce2244dbc5c1f1de146be19eefa18
#
_cell.length_a   1.000
_cell.length_b   1.000
_cell.length_c   1.000
_cell.angle_alpha   90.00
_cell.angle_beta   90.00
_cell.angle_gamma   90.00
#
_symmetry.space_group_name_H-M   'P 1'
#
loop_
_entity.id
_entity.type
_entity.pdbx_description
1 polymer ?
#
loop_
_entity_poly.entity_id
_entity_poly.type
_entity_poly.pdbx_seq_one_letter_code
_entity_poly.pdbx_strand_id
1 'polypeptide(L)'
;MLFRSDDGSTIALDKDRMRRVTTEACNELSGVNVEEVMTAALRDLYDGIPEAELSQALTLAARARIEKEPNYTYVSARLLLDSMRHEALKFLGMGQTRPTFEEMKPVYGDYFREYIHRAAELELVDPKLCLFDLDQLGKALLAERDAKFDYLGLQTLYDRYFIHSKGVRFELPQAFFMRVAMGLAMNEIDREARAIEFYQLLSSFDFMSSTPTLFNSGTLRPQLSSCYLTQVPDDLHGIFGAINDNAMLSKFAGGLSNDWTTVRGMGAYIKGTNGKSNGVVPFLKVANDTAVAVNQGGKRKGALCAYLETWHRDVEEFLDLRKNTGDDRRRCHDIDTANWVPDLFMKRVMENGQWTLLSPEDCPDLHDLMGAAFEARYCEYEKMADEGRITNFKRLPALSLWRKMLSMLFETGHPWVTFKDPCNLRSPQQHVGVVHSSNLCTEITLNTKAGQEIDVCNLGSVNLPQHIKDGKLDEAKLEKTVNTALRMLDNVIEYNYYSVATARNSNLRHRPVGMGMMGFQDSLYKLRLPYESDAAIRFADESMEAMSYFVIKASTNLAEERGSYSSFKGSLWDQGILPIDSIRLLAQERGETYLQQDTSSCGRFDWDALRTRVRTVGIRNSNCMAIAPTATIANITGVSQSIEPQFANLYSKSNLSGEFTVVNQYLADDLKALDLWDEVMAHDLKFYDGSVQKIDRVPQELKEIYKCAFELDPKRLVDAGSRRQKWIDQSQSLNLYMAAPSGKKLDELYKHAWLTGLKTTYYLRTMGATRAEKTTIDDGRLNQVGSGSSHGSKASGQAAQPAASAPASAAPAKAATDMSDAKVCSLYDPSCESCQ
;
A
#
# COMPACT_ATOMS: atom_id res chain seq x y z
N MET A 1 1.29 -29.54 -36.96
CA MET A 1 0.23 -28.96 -36.08
C MET A 1 -0.23 -27.64 -36.68
N LEU A 2 -1.51 -27.43 -36.77
CA LEU A 2 -2.15 -26.21 -37.29
C LEU A 2 -2.81 -25.46 -36.12
N PHE A 3 -2.83 -24.14 -36.13
CA PHE A 3 -3.62 -23.33 -35.22
C PHE A 3 -4.62 -22.46 -35.97
N ARG A 4 -5.68 -22.03 -35.29
CA ARG A 4 -6.71 -21.17 -35.83
C ARG A 4 -6.42 -19.72 -35.47
N SER A 5 -6.13 -18.89 -36.48
CA SER A 5 -5.96 -17.46 -36.32
C SER A 5 -7.28 -16.75 -35.97
N ASP A 6 -7.21 -15.53 -35.45
CA ASP A 6 -8.39 -14.74 -35.10
C ASP A 6 -9.32 -14.41 -36.28
N ASP A 7 -8.79 -14.41 -37.50
CA ASP A 7 -9.58 -14.22 -38.74
C ASP A 7 -10.27 -15.52 -39.20
N GLY A 8 -10.10 -16.62 -38.44
CA GLY A 8 -10.66 -17.94 -38.75
C GLY A 8 -9.82 -18.78 -39.72
N SER A 9 -8.72 -18.26 -40.24
CA SER A 9 -7.78 -19.02 -41.07
C SER A 9 -7.01 -20.05 -40.25
N THR A 10 -6.53 -21.10 -40.92
CA THR A 10 -5.71 -22.14 -40.30
C THR A 10 -4.26 -21.97 -40.74
N ILE A 11 -3.36 -21.79 -39.81
CA ILE A 11 -1.95 -21.49 -40.04
C ILE A 11 -1.07 -22.62 -39.48
N ALA A 12 0.05 -22.94 -40.14
CA ALA A 12 1.02 -23.91 -39.61
C ALA A 12 1.79 -23.33 -38.41
N LEU A 13 1.95 -24.15 -37.38
CA LEU A 13 2.72 -23.77 -36.18
C LEU A 13 4.19 -23.53 -36.50
N ASP A 14 4.69 -22.33 -36.31
CA ASP A 14 6.10 -21.98 -36.46
C ASP A 14 6.89 -22.31 -35.15
N LYS A 15 7.39 -23.54 -35.10
CA LYS A 15 8.19 -24.01 -33.94
C LYS A 15 9.54 -23.30 -33.84
N ASP A 16 10.09 -22.83 -34.95
CA ASP A 16 11.39 -22.13 -34.97
C ASP A 16 11.23 -20.74 -34.33
N ARG A 17 10.11 -20.04 -34.61
CA ARG A 17 9.79 -18.80 -33.91
C ARG A 17 9.57 -19.04 -32.41
N MET A 18 8.78 -20.05 -32.04
CA MET A 18 8.57 -20.39 -30.62
C MET A 18 9.91 -20.62 -29.91
N ARG A 19 10.83 -21.34 -30.53
CA ARG A 19 12.17 -21.58 -29.98
C ARG A 19 12.99 -20.30 -29.86
N ARG A 20 12.99 -19.42 -30.85
CA ARG A 20 13.67 -18.11 -30.79
C ARG A 20 13.16 -17.28 -29.62
N VAL A 21 11.85 -17.09 -29.52
CA VAL A 21 11.20 -16.32 -28.45
C VAL A 21 11.55 -16.91 -27.07
N THR A 22 11.50 -18.23 -26.92
CA THR A 22 11.85 -18.89 -25.64
C THR A 22 13.34 -18.74 -25.32
N THR A 23 14.22 -18.80 -26.33
CA THR A 23 15.66 -18.60 -26.16
C THR A 23 15.93 -17.17 -25.67
N GLU A 24 15.35 -16.17 -26.34
CA GLU A 24 15.47 -14.76 -25.91
C GLU A 24 14.90 -14.54 -24.49
N ALA A 25 13.79 -15.21 -24.15
CA ALA A 25 13.21 -15.12 -22.81
C ALA A 25 14.11 -15.71 -21.72
N CYS A 26 14.88 -16.76 -22.01
CA CYS A 26 15.82 -17.39 -21.10
C CYS A 26 17.20 -16.71 -21.04
N ASN A 27 17.46 -15.74 -21.93
CA ASN A 27 18.78 -15.11 -22.04
C ASN A 27 19.20 -14.43 -20.72
N GLU A 28 20.47 -14.56 -20.35
CA GLU A 28 21.05 -14.00 -19.11
C GLU A 28 20.44 -14.50 -17.79
N LEU A 29 19.66 -15.58 -17.82
CA LEU A 29 19.07 -16.18 -16.61
C LEU A 29 19.70 -17.53 -16.31
N SER A 30 20.13 -17.74 -15.07
CA SER A 30 20.67 -19.01 -14.61
C SER A 30 19.55 -20.01 -14.24
N GLY A 31 19.81 -21.31 -14.36
CA GLY A 31 18.92 -22.38 -13.90
C GLY A 31 17.68 -22.60 -14.78
N VAL A 32 17.49 -21.90 -15.89
CA VAL A 32 16.38 -22.05 -16.81
C VAL A 32 16.77 -22.84 -18.06
N ASN A 33 15.81 -23.60 -18.63
CA ASN A 33 16.05 -24.50 -19.75
C ASN A 33 14.99 -24.31 -20.86
N VAL A 34 15.44 -23.92 -22.05
CA VAL A 34 14.59 -23.68 -23.23
C VAL A 34 13.82 -24.92 -23.63
N GLU A 35 14.51 -26.10 -23.67
CA GLU A 35 13.89 -27.37 -24.13
C GLU A 35 12.81 -27.85 -23.18
N GLU A 36 12.95 -27.63 -21.88
CA GLU A 36 11.91 -27.96 -20.90
C GLU A 36 10.64 -27.15 -21.10
N VAL A 37 10.79 -25.84 -21.35
CA VAL A 37 9.64 -24.95 -21.62
C VAL A 37 8.97 -25.34 -22.94
N MET A 38 9.78 -25.56 -23.99
CA MET A 38 9.28 -25.96 -25.31
C MET A 38 8.55 -27.31 -25.27
N THR A 39 9.13 -28.30 -24.61
CA THR A 39 8.55 -29.65 -24.49
C THR A 39 7.22 -29.60 -23.73
N ALA A 40 7.14 -28.86 -22.62
CA ALA A 40 5.90 -28.73 -21.87
C ALA A 40 4.83 -27.98 -22.69
N ALA A 41 5.17 -26.86 -23.32
CA ALA A 41 4.23 -26.12 -24.15
C ALA A 41 3.69 -26.96 -25.31
N LEU A 42 4.58 -27.65 -26.06
CA LEU A 42 4.18 -28.50 -27.19
C LEU A 42 3.29 -29.69 -26.80
N ARG A 43 3.44 -30.22 -25.59
CA ARG A 43 2.62 -31.34 -25.09
C ARG A 43 1.15 -30.91 -24.90
N ASP A 44 0.94 -29.66 -24.51
CA ASP A 44 -0.38 -29.14 -24.18
C ASP A 44 -1.11 -28.53 -25.40
N LEU A 45 -0.46 -28.48 -26.60
CA LEU A 45 -1.04 -28.00 -27.83
C LEU A 45 -1.78 -29.11 -28.59
N TYR A 46 -2.85 -28.73 -29.31
CA TYR A 46 -3.66 -29.59 -30.17
C TYR A 46 -3.95 -28.92 -31.52
N ASP A 47 -4.31 -29.71 -32.57
CA ASP A 47 -4.66 -29.18 -33.87
C ASP A 47 -5.95 -28.33 -33.83
N GLY A 48 -5.87 -27.12 -34.39
CA GLY A 48 -6.97 -26.16 -34.36
C GLY A 48 -7.05 -25.29 -33.10
N ILE A 49 -6.04 -25.33 -32.26
CA ILE A 49 -5.95 -24.47 -31.05
C ILE A 49 -6.11 -22.99 -31.46
N PRO A 50 -6.90 -22.18 -30.73
CA PRO A 50 -6.97 -20.74 -30.95
C PRO A 50 -5.61 -20.06 -30.79
N GLU A 51 -5.36 -19.02 -31.57
CA GLU A 51 -4.11 -18.24 -31.51
C GLU A 51 -3.84 -17.66 -30.11
N ALA A 52 -4.88 -17.20 -29.42
CA ALA A 52 -4.76 -16.66 -28.06
C ALA A 52 -4.28 -17.73 -27.06
N GLU A 53 -4.77 -18.97 -27.17
CA GLU A 53 -4.34 -20.08 -26.30
C GLU A 53 -2.90 -20.53 -26.63
N LEU A 54 -2.54 -20.51 -27.92
CA LEU A 54 -1.18 -20.79 -28.37
C LEU A 54 -0.17 -19.81 -27.76
N SER A 55 -0.51 -18.52 -27.76
CA SER A 55 0.34 -17.48 -27.19
C SER A 55 0.55 -17.64 -25.67
N GLN A 56 -0.44 -18.20 -24.95
CA GLN A 56 -0.35 -18.47 -23.52
C GLN A 56 0.42 -19.75 -23.17
N ALA A 57 0.49 -20.73 -24.08
CA ALA A 57 1.05 -22.05 -23.80
C ALA A 57 2.50 -21.99 -23.28
N LEU A 58 3.36 -21.16 -23.91
CA LEU A 58 4.75 -20.96 -23.47
C LEU A 58 4.83 -20.30 -22.09
N THR A 59 4.02 -19.27 -21.87
CA THR A 59 3.96 -18.55 -20.58
C THR A 59 3.54 -19.48 -19.45
N LEU A 60 2.51 -20.31 -19.65
CA LEU A 60 2.02 -21.28 -18.66
C LEU A 60 3.05 -22.39 -18.40
N ALA A 61 3.73 -22.86 -19.44
CA ALA A 61 4.81 -23.86 -19.31
C ALA A 61 5.97 -23.34 -18.46
N ALA A 62 6.36 -22.07 -18.61
CA ALA A 62 7.38 -21.45 -17.79
C ALA A 62 6.89 -21.20 -16.36
N ARG A 63 5.67 -20.65 -16.19
CA ARG A 63 5.05 -20.35 -14.90
C ARG A 63 4.97 -21.56 -13.97
N ALA A 64 4.64 -22.74 -14.51
CA ALA A 64 4.58 -23.98 -13.74
C ALA A 64 5.92 -24.42 -13.11
N ARG A 65 7.03 -23.75 -13.47
CA ARG A 65 8.38 -24.06 -13.01
C ARG A 65 8.95 -23.09 -11.98
N ILE A 66 8.23 -22.00 -11.68
CA ILE A 66 8.72 -20.94 -10.76
C ILE A 66 9.09 -21.50 -9.39
N GLU A 67 8.36 -22.51 -8.89
CA GLU A 67 8.68 -23.11 -7.59
C GLU A 67 10.01 -23.86 -7.59
N LYS A 68 10.37 -24.50 -8.71
CA LYS A 68 11.63 -25.26 -8.83
C LYS A 68 12.81 -24.33 -9.06
N GLU A 69 12.64 -23.37 -9.95
CA GLU A 69 13.62 -22.35 -10.29
C GLU A 69 12.93 -20.98 -10.37
N PRO A 70 13.14 -20.10 -9.38
CA PRO A 70 12.47 -18.79 -9.33
C PRO A 70 12.70 -17.92 -10.56
N ASN A 71 13.83 -18.06 -11.26
CA ASN A 71 14.13 -17.30 -12.48
C ASN A 71 13.13 -17.54 -13.62
N TYR A 72 12.32 -18.60 -13.56
CA TYR A 72 11.22 -18.76 -14.50
C TYR A 72 10.13 -17.67 -14.38
N THR A 73 10.12 -16.89 -13.31
CA THR A 73 9.22 -15.72 -13.22
C THR A 73 9.56 -14.68 -14.30
N TYR A 74 10.86 -14.45 -14.56
CA TYR A 74 11.33 -13.57 -15.62
C TYR A 74 11.08 -14.16 -17.01
N VAL A 75 11.32 -15.47 -17.18
CA VAL A 75 11.00 -16.17 -18.44
C VAL A 75 9.50 -16.01 -18.76
N SER A 76 8.63 -16.25 -17.77
CA SER A 76 7.18 -16.10 -17.94
C SER A 76 6.77 -14.68 -18.33
N ALA A 77 7.38 -13.67 -17.70
CA ALA A 77 7.15 -12.26 -18.03
C ALA A 77 7.56 -11.94 -19.47
N ARG A 78 8.75 -12.37 -19.88
CA ARG A 78 9.28 -12.10 -21.22
C ARG A 78 8.48 -12.81 -22.32
N LEU A 79 7.93 -13.99 -22.02
CA LEU A 79 7.00 -14.71 -22.92
C LEU A 79 5.63 -14.02 -22.99
N LEU A 80 5.13 -13.48 -21.86
CA LEU A 80 3.91 -12.66 -21.86
C LEU A 80 4.09 -11.39 -22.69
N LEU A 81 5.26 -10.75 -22.65
CA LEU A 81 5.57 -9.59 -23.48
C LEU A 81 5.49 -9.89 -24.98
N ASP A 82 5.80 -11.11 -25.42
CA ASP A 82 5.63 -11.50 -26.83
C ASP A 82 4.18 -11.42 -27.26
N SER A 83 3.25 -11.90 -26.42
CA SER A 83 1.82 -11.80 -26.65
C SER A 83 1.33 -10.35 -26.65
N MET A 84 1.83 -9.55 -25.71
CA MET A 84 1.47 -8.12 -25.61
C MET A 84 1.96 -7.32 -26.82
N ARG A 85 3.17 -7.57 -27.32
CA ARG A 85 3.68 -6.92 -28.54
C ARG A 85 2.80 -7.23 -29.74
N HIS A 86 2.41 -8.51 -29.89
CA HIS A 86 1.52 -8.91 -30.95
C HIS A 86 0.15 -8.20 -30.89
N GLU A 87 -0.47 -8.19 -29.71
CA GLU A 87 -1.76 -7.51 -29.49
C GLU A 87 -1.67 -6.03 -29.84
N ALA A 88 -0.65 -5.32 -29.32
CA ALA A 88 -0.45 -3.89 -29.52
C ALA A 88 -0.18 -3.51 -30.97
N LEU A 89 0.75 -4.17 -31.63
CA LEU A 89 1.14 -3.86 -33.01
C LEU A 89 0.04 -4.21 -34.01
N LYS A 90 -0.68 -5.31 -33.76
CA LYS A 90 -1.84 -5.69 -34.55
C LYS A 90 -2.97 -4.64 -34.45
N PHE A 91 -3.26 -4.16 -33.23
CA PHE A 91 -4.26 -3.11 -32.99
C PHE A 91 -3.91 -1.80 -33.71
N LEU A 92 -2.64 -1.43 -33.72
CA LEU A 92 -2.14 -0.23 -34.41
C LEU A 92 -2.01 -0.38 -35.93
N GLY A 93 -2.19 -1.60 -36.47
CA GLY A 93 -2.07 -1.86 -37.90
C GLY A 93 -0.63 -1.76 -38.42
N MET A 94 0.36 -1.98 -37.56
CA MET A 94 1.77 -1.97 -37.98
C MET A 94 2.13 -3.18 -38.83
N GLY A 95 2.98 -3.00 -39.85
CA GLY A 95 3.30 -4.03 -40.84
C GLY A 95 3.96 -5.29 -40.25
N GLN A 96 4.83 -5.14 -39.24
CA GLN A 96 5.41 -6.25 -38.50
C GLN A 96 4.66 -6.41 -37.18
N THR A 97 3.79 -7.42 -37.10
CA THR A 97 2.92 -7.59 -35.90
C THR A 97 3.46 -8.57 -34.85
N ARG A 98 4.56 -9.29 -35.17
CA ARG A 98 5.14 -10.33 -34.28
C ARG A 98 6.66 -10.24 -34.13
N PRO A 99 7.23 -9.06 -33.82
CA PRO A 99 8.67 -8.96 -33.57
C PRO A 99 8.99 -9.73 -32.27
N THR A 100 10.17 -10.39 -32.27
CA THR A 100 10.77 -10.92 -31.05
C THR A 100 11.23 -9.76 -30.15
N PHE A 101 11.78 -10.06 -28.98
CA PHE A 101 12.31 -9.01 -28.10
C PHE A 101 13.40 -8.17 -28.77
N GLU A 102 14.36 -8.83 -29.46
CA GLU A 102 15.44 -8.15 -30.18
C GLU A 102 14.93 -7.37 -31.40
N GLU A 103 14.00 -7.95 -32.15
CA GLU A 103 13.39 -7.31 -33.34
C GLU A 103 12.52 -6.08 -32.95
N MET A 104 12.00 -6.03 -31.73
CA MET A 104 11.20 -4.89 -31.24
C MET A 104 12.05 -3.65 -30.93
N LYS A 105 13.30 -3.80 -30.51
CA LYS A 105 14.16 -2.67 -30.11
C LYS A 105 14.20 -1.52 -31.14
N PRO A 106 14.51 -1.76 -32.42
CA PRO A 106 14.54 -0.71 -33.45
C PRO A 106 13.15 -0.15 -33.79
N VAL A 107 12.08 -0.87 -33.52
CA VAL A 107 10.70 -0.50 -33.87
C VAL A 107 10.02 0.28 -32.74
N TYR A 108 10.56 0.24 -31.53
CA TYR A 108 9.89 0.77 -30.34
C TYR A 108 9.56 2.27 -30.44
N GLY A 109 10.43 3.07 -31.05
CA GLY A 109 10.20 4.51 -31.24
C GLY A 109 9.04 4.79 -32.21
N ASP A 110 8.98 4.07 -33.34
CA ASP A 110 7.88 4.19 -34.31
C ASP A 110 6.55 3.71 -33.69
N TYR A 111 6.60 2.58 -32.97
CA TYR A 111 5.45 2.10 -32.21
C TYR A 111 4.94 3.16 -31.22
N PHE A 112 5.83 3.80 -30.47
CA PHE A 112 5.48 4.79 -29.46
C PHE A 112 4.74 5.99 -30.09
N ARG A 113 5.22 6.49 -31.22
CA ARG A 113 4.58 7.59 -31.95
C ARG A 113 3.18 7.21 -32.41
N GLU A 114 3.01 6.05 -33.05
CA GLU A 114 1.71 5.54 -33.49
C GLU A 114 0.76 5.30 -32.32
N TYR A 115 1.29 4.77 -31.19
CA TYR A 115 0.52 4.56 -29.97
C TYR A 115 -0.06 5.90 -29.44
N ILE A 116 0.74 6.95 -29.30
CA ILE A 116 0.26 8.26 -28.78
C ILE A 116 -0.79 8.85 -29.69
N HIS A 117 -0.58 8.87 -31.03
CA HIS A 117 -1.57 9.38 -31.98
C HIS A 117 -2.87 8.60 -31.90
N ARG A 118 -2.79 7.26 -31.91
CA ARG A 118 -3.97 6.39 -31.88
C ARG A 118 -4.75 6.53 -30.55
N ALA A 119 -4.03 6.61 -29.44
CA ALA A 119 -4.65 6.81 -28.12
C ALA A 119 -5.36 8.18 -28.02
N ALA A 120 -4.80 9.23 -28.62
CA ALA A 120 -5.42 10.55 -28.70
C ALA A 120 -6.66 10.55 -29.59
N GLU A 121 -6.62 9.91 -30.78
CA GLU A 121 -7.79 9.73 -31.66
C GLU A 121 -8.96 9.01 -30.98
N LEU A 122 -8.63 8.03 -30.10
CA LEU A 122 -9.61 7.26 -29.32
C LEU A 122 -10.07 7.99 -28.05
N GLU A 123 -9.63 9.23 -27.81
CA GLU A 123 -9.93 10.03 -26.61
C GLU A 123 -9.54 9.32 -25.30
N LEU A 124 -8.47 8.52 -25.32
CA LEU A 124 -7.93 7.82 -24.16
C LEU A 124 -6.81 8.61 -23.48
N VAL A 125 -6.08 9.42 -24.23
CA VAL A 125 -5.03 10.33 -23.72
C VAL A 125 -5.30 11.77 -24.14
N ASP A 126 -4.67 12.71 -23.42
CA ASP A 126 -4.77 14.14 -23.76
C ASP A 126 -4.11 14.41 -25.12
N PRO A 127 -4.82 15.03 -26.09
CA PRO A 127 -4.25 15.38 -27.38
C PRO A 127 -2.98 16.26 -27.30
N LYS A 128 -2.78 16.96 -26.20
CA LYS A 128 -1.55 17.72 -25.97
C LYS A 128 -0.29 16.84 -25.93
N LEU A 129 -0.41 15.56 -25.68
CA LEU A 129 0.73 14.63 -25.78
C LEU A 129 1.29 14.56 -27.20
N CYS A 130 0.45 14.74 -28.22
CA CYS A 130 0.89 14.80 -29.61
C CYS A 130 1.70 16.07 -29.95
N LEU A 131 1.75 17.06 -29.05
CA LEU A 131 2.55 18.27 -29.23
C LEU A 131 3.99 18.14 -28.73
N PHE A 132 4.35 17.06 -28.07
CA PHE A 132 5.72 16.75 -27.75
C PHE A 132 6.50 16.31 -28.98
N ASP A 133 7.82 16.45 -28.97
CA ASP A 133 8.69 15.81 -29.96
C ASP A 133 8.71 14.29 -29.72
N LEU A 134 7.75 13.59 -30.33
CA LEU A 134 7.58 12.14 -30.18
C LEU A 134 8.76 11.34 -30.72
N ASP A 135 9.48 11.87 -31.72
CA ASP A 135 10.68 11.23 -32.26
C ASP A 135 11.84 11.32 -31.29
N GLN A 136 12.02 12.45 -30.61
CA GLN A 136 13.02 12.61 -29.55
C GLN A 136 12.70 11.68 -28.36
N LEU A 137 11.44 11.64 -27.93
CA LEU A 137 11.00 10.78 -26.82
C LEU A 137 11.09 9.29 -27.17
N GLY A 138 10.72 8.92 -28.41
CA GLY A 138 10.84 7.55 -28.91
C GLY A 138 12.29 7.04 -28.92
N LYS A 139 13.25 7.91 -29.29
CA LYS A 139 14.68 7.57 -29.24
C LYS A 139 15.24 7.42 -27.82
N ALA A 140 14.59 8.02 -26.83
CA ALA A 140 14.99 7.92 -25.42
C ALA A 140 14.46 6.67 -24.72
N LEU A 141 13.55 5.90 -25.35
CA LEU A 141 13.04 4.65 -24.80
C LEU A 141 14.13 3.58 -24.76
N LEU A 142 14.19 2.85 -23.65
CA LEU A 142 15.14 1.77 -23.39
C LEU A 142 14.39 0.44 -23.40
N ALA A 143 14.21 -0.15 -24.58
CA ALA A 143 13.46 -1.39 -24.79
C ALA A 143 13.97 -2.56 -23.92
N GLU A 144 15.28 -2.60 -23.62
CA GLU A 144 15.89 -3.61 -22.76
C GLU A 144 15.35 -3.61 -21.33
N ARG A 145 14.74 -2.50 -20.87
CA ARG A 145 14.10 -2.43 -19.55
C ARG A 145 12.84 -3.26 -19.44
N ASP A 146 12.24 -3.68 -20.56
CA ASP A 146 11.13 -4.62 -20.57
C ASP A 146 11.52 -5.99 -19.97
N ALA A 147 12.80 -6.36 -20.02
CA ALA A 147 13.31 -7.59 -19.43
C ALA A 147 13.42 -7.59 -17.90
N LYS A 148 13.24 -6.44 -17.24
CA LYS A 148 13.34 -6.32 -15.77
C LYS A 148 12.13 -6.85 -15.01
N PHE A 149 10.96 -6.94 -15.64
CA PHE A 149 9.74 -7.37 -14.98
C PHE A 149 9.77 -8.85 -14.59
N ASP A 150 9.31 -9.14 -13.37
CA ASP A 150 8.83 -10.46 -13.05
C ASP A 150 7.40 -10.69 -13.60
N TYR A 151 6.90 -11.92 -13.53
CA TYR A 151 5.59 -12.26 -14.07
C TYR A 151 4.44 -11.54 -13.36
N LEU A 152 4.50 -11.44 -12.02
CA LEU A 152 3.48 -10.76 -11.23
C LEU A 152 3.41 -9.26 -11.57
N GLY A 153 4.55 -8.61 -11.66
CA GLY A 153 4.64 -7.17 -11.97
C GLY A 153 4.11 -6.84 -13.35
N LEU A 154 4.54 -7.59 -14.37
CA LEU A 154 4.09 -7.37 -15.73
C LEU A 154 2.61 -7.68 -15.91
N GLN A 155 2.12 -8.80 -15.36
CA GLN A 155 0.72 -9.17 -15.41
C GLN A 155 -0.16 -8.12 -14.72
N THR A 156 0.32 -7.57 -13.59
CA THR A 156 -0.36 -6.47 -12.89
C THR A 156 -0.48 -5.23 -13.76
N LEU A 157 0.58 -4.85 -14.49
CA LEU A 157 0.51 -3.72 -15.43
C LEU A 157 -0.47 -3.99 -16.57
N TYR A 158 -0.38 -5.15 -17.17
CA TYR A 158 -1.25 -5.57 -18.30
C TYR A 158 -2.72 -5.53 -17.92
N ASP A 159 -3.09 -6.13 -16.81
CA ASP A 159 -4.50 -6.28 -16.42
C ASP A 159 -5.12 -4.95 -15.93
N ARG A 160 -4.32 -4.09 -15.30
CA ARG A 160 -4.85 -2.97 -14.52
C ARG A 160 -4.44 -1.59 -15.00
N TYR A 161 -3.24 -1.43 -15.56
CA TYR A 161 -2.65 -0.11 -15.80
C TYR A 161 -2.62 0.29 -17.26
N PHE A 162 -2.36 -0.63 -18.16
CA PHE A 162 -2.20 -0.31 -19.56
C PHE A 162 -3.49 0.19 -20.21
N ILE A 163 -3.34 1.22 -21.03
CA ILE A 163 -4.45 1.77 -21.82
C ILE A 163 -4.95 0.70 -22.79
N HIS A 164 -6.25 0.57 -22.86
CA HIS A 164 -6.94 -0.38 -23.72
C HIS A 164 -8.15 0.25 -24.40
N SER A 165 -8.52 -0.25 -25.56
CA SER A 165 -9.76 0.06 -26.25
C SER A 165 -10.63 -1.21 -26.33
N LYS A 166 -11.81 -1.19 -25.69
CA LYS A 166 -12.75 -2.33 -25.65
C LYS A 166 -12.11 -3.67 -25.26
N GLY A 167 -11.17 -3.61 -24.32
CA GLY A 167 -10.47 -4.80 -23.81
C GLY A 167 -9.16 -5.14 -24.52
N VAL A 168 -8.88 -4.60 -25.70
CA VAL A 168 -7.61 -4.76 -26.40
C VAL A 168 -6.58 -3.79 -25.87
N ARG A 169 -5.49 -4.28 -25.33
CA ARG A 169 -4.39 -3.48 -24.78
C ARG A 169 -3.37 -3.20 -25.86
N PHE A 170 -3.05 -1.94 -26.04
CA PHE A 170 -2.10 -1.51 -27.07
C PHE A 170 -0.99 -0.63 -26.53
N GLU A 171 -0.91 -0.50 -25.20
CA GLU A 171 0.19 0.16 -24.48
C GLU A 171 1.21 -0.91 -24.04
N LEU A 172 2.50 -0.67 -24.32
CA LEU A 172 3.63 -1.51 -23.88
C LEU A 172 4.39 -0.82 -22.73
N PRO A 173 5.21 -1.54 -21.94
CA PRO A 173 5.75 -1.01 -20.67
C PRO A 173 6.53 0.30 -20.80
N GLN A 174 7.42 0.44 -21.80
CA GLN A 174 8.18 1.69 -21.92
C GLN A 174 7.31 2.85 -22.40
N ALA A 175 6.30 2.59 -23.25
CA ALA A 175 5.33 3.60 -23.66
C ALA A 175 4.47 4.06 -22.47
N PHE A 176 4.09 3.14 -21.60
CA PHE A 176 3.38 3.44 -20.36
C PHE A 176 4.18 4.39 -19.47
N PHE A 177 5.44 4.09 -19.16
CA PHE A 177 6.27 4.97 -18.34
C PHE A 177 6.51 6.33 -19.01
N MET A 178 6.70 6.36 -20.33
CA MET A 178 6.87 7.62 -21.05
C MET A 178 5.58 8.44 -21.07
N ARG A 179 4.41 7.84 -21.24
CA ARG A 179 3.11 8.54 -21.14
C ARG A 179 2.93 9.18 -19.75
N VAL A 180 3.22 8.42 -18.69
CA VAL A 180 3.15 8.94 -17.31
C VAL A 180 4.09 10.13 -17.14
N ALA A 181 5.33 10.00 -17.61
CA ALA A 181 6.35 11.03 -17.55
C ALA A 181 5.95 12.30 -18.35
N MET A 182 5.42 12.13 -19.56
CA MET A 182 4.92 13.25 -20.39
C MET A 182 3.80 14.01 -19.69
N GLY A 183 2.82 13.30 -19.09
CA GLY A 183 1.76 13.92 -18.32
C GLY A 183 2.30 14.77 -17.18
N LEU A 184 3.25 14.25 -16.40
CA LEU A 184 3.89 14.96 -15.29
C LEU A 184 4.77 16.13 -15.76
N ALA A 185 5.31 16.09 -16.98
CA ALA A 185 6.13 17.14 -17.58
C ALA A 185 5.33 18.18 -18.37
N MET A 186 4.01 18.04 -18.46
CA MET A 186 3.14 18.85 -19.33
C MET A 186 3.32 20.34 -19.20
N ASN A 187 3.56 20.83 -17.99
CA ASN A 187 3.71 22.25 -17.66
C ASN A 187 5.16 22.68 -17.46
N GLU A 188 6.14 21.82 -17.71
CA GLU A 188 7.56 22.18 -17.63
C GLU A 188 8.00 23.00 -18.85
N ILE A 189 8.97 23.89 -18.66
CA ILE A 189 9.52 24.72 -19.75
C ILE A 189 10.23 23.83 -20.77
N ASP A 190 11.15 22.98 -20.29
CA ASP A 190 11.87 22.00 -21.11
C ASP A 190 11.19 20.64 -21.00
N ARG A 191 9.94 20.57 -21.43
CA ARG A 191 9.06 19.42 -21.14
C ARG A 191 9.57 18.09 -21.69
N GLU A 192 10.22 18.07 -22.86
CA GLU A 192 10.83 16.87 -23.46
C GLU A 192 12.00 16.35 -22.60
N ALA A 193 12.90 17.23 -22.19
CA ALA A 193 14.01 16.88 -21.32
C ALA A 193 13.51 16.37 -19.95
N ARG A 194 12.48 17.01 -19.38
CA ARG A 194 11.86 16.57 -18.13
C ARG A 194 11.11 15.27 -18.28
N ALA A 195 10.38 15.06 -19.36
CA ALA A 195 9.73 13.78 -19.63
C ALA A 195 10.74 12.63 -19.72
N ILE A 196 11.87 12.85 -20.39
CA ILE A 196 12.96 11.85 -20.43
C ILE A 196 13.54 11.58 -19.04
N GLU A 197 13.80 12.63 -18.24
CA GLU A 197 14.29 12.49 -16.86
C GLU A 197 13.32 11.67 -15.99
N PHE A 198 12.03 11.98 -16.03
CA PHE A 198 10.97 11.29 -15.28
C PHE A 198 10.80 9.84 -15.76
N TYR A 199 10.83 9.62 -17.08
CA TYR A 199 10.81 8.29 -17.67
C TYR A 199 12.01 7.44 -17.19
N GLN A 200 13.21 8.01 -17.20
CA GLN A 200 14.41 7.32 -16.73
C GLN A 200 14.25 6.85 -15.28
N LEU A 201 13.70 7.70 -14.42
CA LEU A 201 13.47 7.38 -13.01
C LEU A 201 12.43 6.28 -12.80
N LEU A 202 11.29 6.36 -13.50
CA LEU A 202 10.21 5.37 -13.38
C LEU A 202 10.62 4.01 -13.97
N SER A 203 11.17 4.01 -15.18
CA SER A 203 11.50 2.78 -15.91
C SER A 203 12.76 2.07 -15.37
N SER A 204 13.62 2.76 -14.61
CA SER A 204 14.73 2.13 -13.88
C SER A 204 14.25 1.38 -12.62
N PHE A 205 13.04 1.65 -12.16
CA PHE A 205 12.48 1.17 -10.89
C PHE A 205 13.15 1.78 -9.64
N ASP A 206 13.83 2.90 -9.77
CA ASP A 206 14.43 3.59 -8.63
C ASP A 206 13.37 4.30 -7.75
N PHE A 207 12.26 4.68 -8.37
CA PHE A 207 11.10 5.32 -7.75
C PHE A 207 9.83 4.92 -8.48
N MET A 208 8.70 4.89 -7.76
CA MET A 208 7.40 4.68 -8.36
C MET A 208 6.37 5.66 -7.81
N SER A 209 5.62 6.30 -8.71
CA SER A 209 4.47 7.13 -8.35
C SER A 209 3.32 6.27 -7.84
N SER A 210 2.39 6.88 -7.11
CA SER A 210 1.18 6.20 -6.65
C SER A 210 0.30 5.70 -7.81
N THR A 211 -0.52 4.71 -7.52
CA THR A 211 -1.41 4.08 -8.49
C THR A 211 -2.28 5.06 -9.29
N PRO A 212 -2.97 6.08 -8.69
CA PRO A 212 -3.74 7.04 -9.47
C PRO A 212 -2.90 7.86 -10.45
N THR A 213 -1.68 8.22 -10.08
CA THR A 213 -0.75 8.90 -10.98
C THR A 213 -0.40 8.01 -12.17
N LEU A 214 -0.07 6.74 -11.93
CA LEU A 214 0.25 5.78 -12.99
C LEU A 214 -0.93 5.50 -13.92
N PHE A 215 -2.16 5.43 -13.37
CA PHE A 215 -3.36 5.22 -14.18
C PHE A 215 -3.70 6.39 -15.07
N ASN A 216 -3.67 7.60 -14.52
CA ASN A 216 -4.37 8.75 -15.08
C ASN A 216 -3.43 9.81 -15.70
N SER A 217 -2.11 9.76 -15.44
CA SER A 217 -1.18 10.74 -16.04
C SER A 217 -1.19 10.64 -17.57
N GLY A 218 -1.32 11.77 -18.24
CA GLY A 218 -1.44 11.85 -19.68
C GLY A 218 -2.83 11.55 -20.24
N THR A 219 -3.84 11.25 -19.41
CA THR A 219 -5.23 11.05 -19.86
C THR A 219 -6.02 12.36 -19.87
N LEU A 220 -7.25 12.34 -20.41
CA LEU A 220 -8.12 13.53 -20.53
C LEU A 220 -8.55 14.14 -19.17
N ARG A 221 -8.60 13.32 -18.12
CA ARG A 221 -9.02 13.77 -16.78
C ARG A 221 -8.09 13.17 -15.74
N PRO A 222 -6.88 13.75 -15.62
CA PRO A 222 -5.82 13.17 -14.82
C PRO A 222 -6.01 13.47 -13.33
N GLN A 223 -6.93 12.77 -12.64
CA GLN A 223 -6.94 12.76 -11.19
C GLN A 223 -5.77 11.90 -10.73
N LEU A 224 -4.69 12.53 -10.30
CA LEU A 224 -3.40 11.90 -9.99
C LEU A 224 -3.20 11.68 -8.50
N SER A 225 -3.89 12.47 -7.68
CA SER A 225 -3.79 12.44 -6.22
C SER A 225 -4.49 11.22 -5.66
N SER A 226 -3.92 10.65 -4.58
CA SER A 226 -4.31 9.34 -4.06
C SER A 226 -5.36 9.42 -2.96
N CYS A 227 -5.24 10.38 -2.04
CA CYS A 227 -6.01 10.43 -0.81
C CYS A 227 -6.68 11.79 -0.64
N TYR A 228 -7.92 11.74 -0.11
CA TYR A 228 -8.74 12.91 0.15
C TYR A 228 -9.33 12.80 1.56
N LEU A 229 -9.08 13.83 2.40
CA LEU A 229 -9.50 13.89 3.79
C LEU A 229 -10.56 14.97 3.93
N THR A 230 -11.73 14.60 4.45
CA THR A 230 -12.89 15.49 4.57
C THR A 230 -13.39 15.52 6.01
N GLN A 231 -13.54 16.71 6.58
CA GLN A 231 -14.26 16.92 7.82
C GLN A 231 -15.76 17.10 7.53
N VAL A 232 -16.62 16.28 8.12
CA VAL A 232 -18.07 16.29 7.89
C VAL A 232 -18.74 17.30 8.83
N PRO A 233 -19.42 18.36 8.33
CA PRO A 233 -20.10 19.34 9.20
C PRO A 233 -21.36 18.77 9.87
N ASP A 234 -21.79 19.35 10.99
CA ASP A 234 -22.98 18.95 11.76
C ASP A 234 -24.29 19.57 11.25
N ASP A 235 -24.56 19.42 9.95
CA ASP A 235 -25.84 19.78 9.35
C ASP A 235 -26.15 18.85 8.17
N LEU A 236 -27.43 18.66 7.86
CA LEU A 236 -27.84 17.73 6.80
C LEU A 236 -27.27 18.08 5.44
N HIS A 237 -27.21 19.37 5.09
CA HIS A 237 -26.69 19.78 3.79
C HIS A 237 -25.19 19.48 3.69
N GLY A 238 -24.44 19.76 4.75
CA GLY A 238 -23.03 19.46 4.83
C GLY A 238 -22.72 17.96 4.87
N ILE A 239 -23.48 17.17 5.63
CA ILE A 239 -23.33 15.69 5.68
C ILE A 239 -23.53 15.09 4.28
N PHE A 240 -24.65 15.40 3.62
CA PHE A 240 -24.90 14.87 2.28
C PHE A 240 -24.00 15.51 1.21
N GLY A 241 -23.53 16.74 1.41
CA GLY A 241 -22.50 17.37 0.61
C GLY A 241 -21.17 16.58 0.64
N ALA A 242 -20.71 16.19 1.84
CA ALA A 242 -19.52 15.36 2.01
C ALA A 242 -19.69 13.96 1.36
N ILE A 243 -20.84 13.34 1.46
CA ILE A 243 -21.16 12.07 0.80
C ILE A 243 -21.14 12.22 -0.74
N ASN A 244 -21.67 13.32 -1.28
CA ASN A 244 -21.61 13.63 -2.70
C ASN A 244 -20.16 13.83 -3.17
N ASP A 245 -19.37 14.58 -2.42
CA ASP A 245 -17.95 14.80 -2.73
C ASP A 245 -17.17 13.47 -2.72
N ASN A 246 -17.47 12.59 -1.77
CA ASN A 246 -16.92 11.24 -1.74
C ASN A 246 -17.23 10.47 -3.04
N ALA A 247 -18.47 10.50 -3.52
CA ALA A 247 -18.85 9.84 -4.77
C ALA A 247 -18.07 10.40 -5.97
N MET A 248 -17.95 11.73 -6.06
CA MET A 248 -17.22 12.40 -7.13
C MET A 248 -15.73 12.10 -7.13
N LEU A 249 -15.10 12.08 -5.96
CA LEU A 249 -13.67 11.78 -5.80
C LEU A 249 -13.38 10.29 -6.04
N SER A 250 -14.25 9.38 -5.57
CA SER A 250 -14.13 7.93 -5.78
C SER A 250 -14.17 7.58 -7.27
N LYS A 251 -15.08 8.19 -8.04
CA LYS A 251 -15.23 7.97 -9.49
C LYS A 251 -13.90 8.04 -10.26
N PHE A 252 -12.96 8.87 -9.84
CA PHE A 252 -11.67 9.09 -10.49
C PHE A 252 -10.49 8.47 -9.72
N ALA A 253 -10.75 7.40 -8.95
CA ALA A 253 -9.75 6.60 -8.23
C ALA A 253 -9.16 7.25 -6.96
N GLY A 254 -9.86 8.18 -6.31
CA GLY A 254 -9.46 8.72 -5.00
C GLY A 254 -9.78 7.76 -3.85
N GLY A 255 -8.85 7.55 -2.93
CA GLY A 255 -9.08 6.97 -1.61
C GLY A 255 -9.65 8.01 -0.66
N LEU A 256 -10.66 7.66 0.14
CA LEU A 256 -11.45 8.61 0.91
C LEU A 256 -11.28 8.41 2.41
N SER A 257 -11.27 9.50 3.15
CA SER A 257 -11.31 9.50 4.61
C SER A 257 -12.22 10.61 5.10
N ASN A 258 -13.10 10.28 6.04
CA ASN A 258 -14.01 11.25 6.64
C ASN A 258 -13.87 11.27 8.15
N ASP A 259 -13.70 12.48 8.71
CA ASP A 259 -13.86 12.74 10.12
C ASP A 259 -15.32 13.04 10.43
N TRP A 260 -15.91 12.21 11.30
CA TRP A 260 -17.31 12.30 11.73
C TRP A 260 -17.48 12.88 13.13
N THR A 261 -16.40 13.31 13.76
CA THR A 261 -16.38 13.73 15.18
C THR A 261 -17.25 14.95 15.44
N THR A 262 -17.40 15.84 14.46
CA THR A 262 -18.21 17.06 14.60
C THR A 262 -19.72 16.80 14.53
N VAL A 263 -20.15 15.64 13.99
CA VAL A 263 -21.57 15.30 13.86
C VAL A 263 -22.14 14.91 15.22
N ARG A 264 -23.23 15.57 15.64
CA ARG A 264 -23.87 15.35 16.95
C ARG A 264 -24.23 13.91 17.25
N GLY A 265 -24.02 13.51 18.49
CA GLY A 265 -24.26 12.14 18.95
C GLY A 265 -25.71 11.78 19.13
N MET A 266 -25.96 10.50 19.42
CA MET A 266 -27.27 9.97 19.72
C MET A 266 -27.89 10.71 20.93
N GLY A 267 -29.16 11.06 20.82
CA GLY A 267 -29.91 11.73 21.86
C GLY A 267 -29.75 13.24 21.90
N ALA A 268 -28.85 13.81 21.12
CA ALA A 268 -28.64 15.25 20.99
C ALA A 268 -29.91 15.97 20.49
N TYR A 269 -30.17 17.14 21.03
CA TYR A 269 -31.35 17.93 20.68
C TYR A 269 -31.27 18.55 19.29
N ILE A 270 -32.32 18.40 18.50
CA ILE A 270 -32.45 19.02 17.17
C ILE A 270 -33.39 20.20 17.27
N LYS A 271 -32.86 21.41 17.37
CA LYS A 271 -33.61 22.65 17.57
C LYS A 271 -34.69 22.90 16.49
N GLY A 272 -34.41 22.57 15.22
CA GLY A 272 -35.35 22.84 14.13
C GLY A 272 -36.59 21.99 14.09
N THR A 273 -36.54 20.77 14.66
CA THR A 273 -37.64 19.80 14.65
C THR A 273 -38.17 19.46 16.05
N ASN A 274 -37.55 20.00 17.10
CA ASN A 274 -37.82 19.65 18.52
C ASN A 274 -37.68 18.14 18.80
N GLY A 275 -36.81 17.47 18.02
CA GLY A 275 -36.51 16.03 18.08
C GLY A 275 -35.16 15.71 18.69
N LYS A 276 -34.81 14.44 18.63
CA LYS A 276 -33.49 13.94 19.05
C LYS A 276 -32.73 13.31 17.88
N SER A 277 -31.43 13.49 17.86
CA SER A 277 -30.51 12.88 16.89
C SER A 277 -30.44 11.35 17.08
N ASN A 278 -30.34 10.62 15.99
CA ASN A 278 -30.01 9.20 15.96
C ASN A 278 -28.50 8.92 15.95
N GLY A 279 -27.66 9.97 16.07
CA GLY A 279 -26.21 9.90 16.06
C GLY A 279 -25.58 9.69 14.69
N VAL A 280 -24.30 9.34 14.68
CA VAL A 280 -23.48 9.22 13.46
C VAL A 280 -23.75 7.92 12.68
N VAL A 281 -24.13 6.85 13.34
CA VAL A 281 -24.21 5.50 12.74
C VAL A 281 -25.16 5.41 11.53
N PRO A 282 -26.37 6.01 11.52
CA PRO A 282 -27.22 6.00 10.34
C PRO A 282 -26.60 6.69 9.12
N PHE A 283 -25.85 7.77 9.32
CA PHE A 283 -25.16 8.48 8.24
C PHE A 283 -23.95 7.70 7.74
N LEU A 284 -23.22 7.02 8.63
CA LEU A 284 -22.16 6.10 8.26
C LEU A 284 -22.68 4.96 7.38
N LYS A 285 -23.89 4.47 7.62
CA LYS A 285 -24.53 3.47 6.75
C LYS A 285 -24.76 4.02 5.34
N VAL A 286 -25.21 5.26 5.18
CA VAL A 286 -25.37 5.90 3.86
C VAL A 286 -24.01 6.06 3.16
N ALA A 287 -22.97 6.46 3.90
CA ALA A 287 -21.63 6.58 3.37
C ALA A 287 -21.06 5.22 2.94
N ASN A 288 -21.30 4.15 3.70
CA ASN A 288 -20.96 2.77 3.37
C ASN A 288 -21.60 2.36 2.04
N ASP A 289 -22.91 2.55 1.90
CA ASP A 289 -23.64 2.14 0.70
C ASP A 289 -23.25 2.99 -0.52
N THR A 290 -22.85 4.23 -0.31
CA THR A 290 -22.28 5.10 -1.36
C THR A 290 -20.93 4.56 -1.84
N ALA A 291 -20.04 4.13 -0.92
CA ALA A 291 -18.76 3.54 -1.28
C ALA A 291 -18.91 2.23 -2.08
N VAL A 292 -19.93 1.44 -1.77
CA VAL A 292 -20.30 0.24 -2.54
C VAL A 292 -20.83 0.60 -3.93
N ALA A 293 -21.67 1.64 -4.01
CA ALA A 293 -22.33 2.03 -5.26
C ALA A 293 -21.37 2.68 -6.28
N VAL A 294 -20.36 3.43 -5.80
CA VAL A 294 -19.45 4.19 -6.66
C VAL A 294 -18.04 3.60 -6.59
N ASN A 295 -17.71 2.81 -7.62
CA ASN A 295 -16.37 2.23 -7.76
C ASN A 295 -15.34 3.23 -8.32
N GLN A 296 -14.06 2.91 -8.15
CA GLN A 296 -12.92 3.70 -8.61
C GLN A 296 -12.68 3.49 -10.11
N GLY A 297 -13.44 4.17 -10.96
CA GLY A 297 -13.27 4.16 -12.41
C GLY A 297 -13.43 2.79 -13.07
N GLY A 298 -14.16 1.87 -12.44
CA GLY A 298 -14.31 0.47 -12.93
C GLY A 298 -13.10 -0.42 -12.64
N LYS A 299 -12.02 0.13 -12.06
CA LYS A 299 -10.75 -0.58 -11.82
C LYS A 299 -10.62 -1.12 -10.39
N ARG A 300 -11.32 -0.52 -9.42
CA ARG A 300 -11.31 -0.89 -7.99
C ARG A 300 -12.67 -0.63 -7.36
N LYS A 301 -12.95 -1.28 -6.23
CA LYS A 301 -14.09 -0.91 -5.37
C LYS A 301 -13.86 0.47 -4.76
N GLY A 302 -14.94 1.20 -4.45
CA GLY A 302 -14.86 2.42 -3.65
C GLY A 302 -14.32 2.08 -2.25
N ALA A 303 -13.47 2.94 -1.71
CA ALA A 303 -12.83 2.74 -0.42
C ALA A 303 -12.92 4.01 0.43
N LEU A 304 -13.45 3.89 1.64
CA LEU A 304 -13.68 4.97 2.58
C LEU A 304 -13.28 4.54 3.99
N CYS A 305 -12.54 5.39 4.71
CA CYS A 305 -12.31 5.22 6.14
C CYS A 305 -13.06 6.30 6.93
N ALA A 306 -13.83 5.89 7.95
CA ALA A 306 -14.48 6.79 8.88
C ALA A 306 -13.66 6.92 10.17
N TYR A 307 -13.41 8.16 10.60
CA TYR A 307 -12.70 8.51 11.82
C TYR A 307 -13.67 9.04 12.86
N LEU A 308 -13.46 8.67 14.12
CA LEU A 308 -14.20 9.20 15.26
C LEU A 308 -13.27 9.36 16.47
N GLU A 309 -13.31 10.53 17.12
CA GLU A 309 -12.52 10.78 18.33
C GLU A 309 -13.12 10.03 19.53
N THR A 310 -12.28 9.51 20.41
CA THR A 310 -12.69 8.58 21.49
C THR A 310 -13.57 9.18 22.57
N TRP A 311 -13.71 10.50 22.64
CA TRP A 311 -14.63 11.16 23.56
C TRP A 311 -16.06 11.32 22.99
N HIS A 312 -16.27 11.03 21.71
CA HIS A 312 -17.57 11.18 21.07
C HIS A 312 -18.64 10.27 21.70
N ARG A 313 -19.86 10.80 21.86
CA ARG A 313 -20.98 10.10 22.52
C ARG A 313 -21.26 8.71 21.91
N ASP A 314 -21.08 8.56 20.62
CA ASP A 314 -21.41 7.35 19.87
C ASP A 314 -20.22 6.38 19.69
N VAL A 315 -19.09 6.62 20.35
CA VAL A 315 -17.87 5.81 20.13
C VAL A 315 -18.10 4.32 20.39
N GLU A 316 -18.93 3.96 21.40
CA GLU A 316 -19.19 2.55 21.69
C GLU A 316 -19.95 1.83 20.58
N GLU A 317 -20.89 2.52 19.89
CA GLU A 317 -21.60 1.98 18.73
C GLU A 317 -20.71 1.99 17.47
N PHE A 318 -19.87 3.01 17.32
CA PHE A 318 -18.87 3.08 16.27
C PHE A 318 -17.91 1.90 16.33
N LEU A 319 -17.48 1.49 17.53
CA LEU A 319 -16.64 0.29 17.71
C LEU A 319 -17.34 -1.00 17.23
N ASP A 320 -18.66 -1.05 17.30
CA ASP A 320 -19.45 -2.23 16.92
C ASP A 320 -19.84 -2.29 15.44
N LEU A 321 -19.46 -1.27 14.61
CA LEU A 321 -19.89 -1.14 13.21
C LEU A 321 -19.56 -2.36 12.33
N ARG A 322 -18.44 -3.02 12.56
CA ARG A 322 -17.97 -4.14 11.74
C ARG A 322 -18.23 -5.53 12.35
N LYS A 323 -18.99 -5.59 13.45
CA LYS A 323 -19.37 -6.89 14.02
C LYS A 323 -20.28 -7.69 13.08
N ASN A 324 -20.04 -8.99 12.99
CA ASN A 324 -20.88 -9.94 12.24
C ASN A 324 -22.19 -10.32 12.97
N THR A 325 -22.50 -9.66 14.07
CA THR A 325 -23.69 -9.91 14.89
C THR A 325 -24.43 -8.61 15.21
N GLY A 326 -25.74 -8.72 15.50
CA GLY A 326 -26.58 -7.59 15.83
C GLY A 326 -27.48 -7.13 14.68
N ASP A 327 -27.96 -5.89 14.70
CA ASP A 327 -28.84 -5.32 13.67
C ASP A 327 -28.01 -4.83 12.48
N ASP A 328 -28.11 -5.46 11.31
CA ASP A 328 -27.39 -5.13 10.09
C ASP A 328 -27.60 -3.68 9.61
N ARG A 329 -28.75 -3.07 9.97
CA ARG A 329 -29.02 -1.64 9.69
C ARG A 329 -28.08 -0.71 10.44
N ARG A 330 -27.40 -1.21 11.48
CA ARG A 330 -26.39 -0.48 12.27
C ARG A 330 -24.99 -1.01 12.05
N ARG A 331 -24.75 -1.73 10.96
CA ARG A 331 -23.44 -2.29 10.57
C ARG A 331 -22.97 -1.70 9.25
N CYS A 332 -21.66 -1.52 9.14
CA CYS A 332 -20.95 -1.01 7.97
C CYS A 332 -19.77 -1.93 7.70
N HIS A 333 -19.94 -2.87 6.76
CA HIS A 333 -18.91 -3.88 6.48
C HIS A 333 -17.96 -3.49 5.34
N ASP A 334 -18.33 -2.50 4.53
CA ASP A 334 -17.62 -2.13 3.31
C ASP A 334 -16.75 -0.87 3.46
N ILE A 335 -16.82 -0.20 4.61
CA ILE A 335 -15.94 0.91 4.94
C ILE A 335 -15.01 0.54 6.09
N ASP A 336 -13.82 1.13 6.09
CA ASP A 336 -12.88 1.01 7.19
C ASP A 336 -13.20 2.02 8.30
N THR A 337 -12.71 1.76 9.50
CA THR A 337 -12.90 2.63 10.65
C THR A 337 -11.62 2.82 11.44
N ALA A 338 -11.42 4.00 12.00
CA ALA A 338 -10.28 4.31 12.86
C ALA A 338 -10.67 5.19 14.05
N ASN A 339 -10.06 4.91 15.19
CA ASN A 339 -10.18 5.72 16.40
C ASN A 339 -9.17 6.87 16.35
N TRP A 340 -9.62 8.10 16.63
CA TRP A 340 -8.77 9.26 16.82
C TRP A 340 -8.59 9.51 18.30
N VAL A 341 -7.40 9.19 18.83
CA VAL A 341 -7.16 9.02 20.27
C VAL A 341 -6.33 10.20 20.81
N PRO A 342 -6.89 11.06 21.67
CA PRO A 342 -6.15 12.12 22.34
C PRO A 342 -5.23 11.57 23.45
N ASP A 343 -4.13 12.25 23.72
CA ASP A 343 -3.14 11.87 24.75
C ASP A 343 -3.78 11.75 26.14
N LEU A 344 -4.72 12.64 26.48
CA LEU A 344 -5.44 12.57 27.76
C LEU A 344 -6.16 11.22 27.95
N PHE A 345 -6.73 10.65 26.89
CA PHE A 345 -7.36 9.32 26.99
C PHE A 345 -6.32 8.27 27.37
N MET A 346 -5.18 8.26 26.71
CA MET A 346 -4.09 7.31 27.02
C MET A 346 -3.50 7.50 28.42
N LYS A 347 -3.34 8.74 28.88
CA LYS A 347 -2.96 9.04 30.27
C LYS A 347 -3.95 8.41 31.25
N ARG A 348 -5.26 8.63 31.02
CA ARG A 348 -6.32 8.07 31.90
C ARG A 348 -6.41 6.54 31.81
N VAL A 349 -6.09 5.94 30.69
CA VAL A 349 -5.95 4.47 30.56
C VAL A 349 -4.80 3.97 31.43
N MET A 350 -3.66 4.65 31.41
CA MET A 350 -2.49 4.29 32.22
C MET A 350 -2.75 4.46 33.73
N GLU A 351 -3.50 5.48 34.11
CA GLU A 351 -3.80 5.88 35.49
C GLU A 351 -5.09 5.23 36.05
N ASN A 352 -5.82 4.43 35.26
CA ASN A 352 -7.12 3.85 35.58
C ASN A 352 -8.18 4.92 35.90
N GLY A 353 -8.14 6.05 35.18
CA GLY A 353 -9.06 7.19 35.36
C GLY A 353 -10.42 6.96 34.68
N GLN A 354 -11.34 7.92 34.93
CA GLN A 354 -12.66 7.96 34.26
C GLN A 354 -12.54 8.65 32.90
N TRP A 355 -13.45 8.31 31.99
CA TRP A 355 -13.60 8.94 30.68
C TRP A 355 -15.05 9.30 30.43
N THR A 356 -15.28 10.52 29.98
CA THR A 356 -16.63 11.04 29.73
C THR A 356 -16.86 11.15 28.22
N LEU A 357 -17.89 10.47 27.73
CA LEU A 357 -18.37 10.57 26.35
C LEU A 357 -19.33 11.76 26.26
N LEU A 358 -19.03 12.67 25.35
CA LEU A 358 -19.72 13.93 25.13
C LEU A 358 -20.27 14.00 23.70
N SER A 359 -21.29 14.82 23.50
CA SER A 359 -21.80 15.12 22.17
C SER A 359 -21.25 16.47 21.69
N PRO A 360 -20.78 16.58 20.44
CA PRO A 360 -20.04 17.76 19.96
C PRO A 360 -20.85 19.06 19.99
N GLU A 361 -22.17 19.03 19.94
CA GLU A 361 -22.99 20.24 20.09
C GLU A 361 -22.87 20.89 21.48
N ASP A 362 -22.57 20.11 22.52
CA ASP A 362 -22.32 20.60 23.89
C ASP A 362 -20.85 21.03 24.10
N CYS A 363 -19.93 20.60 23.23
CA CYS A 363 -18.49 20.89 23.31
C CYS A 363 -17.88 21.21 21.92
N PRO A 364 -18.34 22.27 21.24
CA PRO A 364 -18.07 22.50 19.80
C PRO A 364 -16.63 22.85 19.47
N ASP A 365 -15.83 23.28 20.43
CA ASP A 365 -14.42 23.65 20.26
C ASP A 365 -13.44 22.50 20.58
N LEU A 366 -13.92 21.42 21.21
CA LEU A 366 -13.05 20.38 21.75
C LEU A 366 -12.26 19.65 20.68
N HIS A 367 -12.87 19.39 19.51
CA HIS A 367 -12.24 18.66 18.43
C HIS A 367 -11.05 19.43 17.80
N ASP A 368 -11.10 20.76 17.83
CA ASP A 368 -10.04 21.65 17.31
C ASP A 368 -8.89 21.89 18.32
N LEU A 369 -8.97 21.36 19.52
CA LEU A 369 -7.94 21.51 20.56
C LEU A 369 -7.03 20.28 20.65
N MET A 370 -5.81 20.48 21.10
CA MET A 370 -4.78 19.45 21.28
C MET A 370 -3.93 19.70 22.52
N GLY A 371 -3.22 18.68 22.98
CA GLY A 371 -2.28 18.80 24.12
C GLY A 371 -2.94 19.32 25.39
N ALA A 372 -2.24 20.20 26.11
CA ALA A 372 -2.71 20.78 27.35
C ALA A 372 -4.00 21.60 27.21
N ALA A 373 -4.20 22.26 26.06
CA ALA A 373 -5.44 23.01 25.79
C ALA A 373 -6.65 22.08 25.68
N PHE A 374 -6.50 20.93 25.00
CA PHE A 374 -7.55 19.91 24.98
C PHE A 374 -7.84 19.37 26.36
N GLU A 375 -6.80 19.02 27.14
CA GLU A 375 -6.94 18.49 28.50
C GLU A 375 -7.69 19.45 29.42
N ALA A 376 -7.31 20.74 29.45
CA ALA A 376 -7.96 21.76 30.25
C ALA A 376 -9.44 21.91 29.87
N ARG A 377 -9.73 21.99 28.57
CA ARG A 377 -11.09 22.20 28.07
C ARG A 377 -11.99 20.97 28.28
N TYR A 378 -11.44 19.79 28.09
CA TYR A 378 -12.17 18.53 28.34
C TYR A 378 -12.57 18.42 29.83
N CYS A 379 -11.65 18.70 30.75
CA CYS A 379 -11.94 18.71 32.20
C CYS A 379 -12.98 19.78 32.57
N GLU A 380 -13.01 20.92 31.88
CA GLU A 380 -14.05 21.94 32.06
C GLU A 380 -15.42 21.40 31.64
N TYR A 381 -15.51 20.70 30.49
CA TYR A 381 -16.74 20.05 30.04
C TYR A 381 -17.20 18.92 30.99
N GLU A 382 -16.27 18.16 31.58
CA GLU A 382 -16.61 17.19 32.63
C GLU A 382 -17.22 17.86 33.86
N LYS A 383 -16.67 19.00 34.28
CA LYS A 383 -17.26 19.80 35.37
C LYS A 383 -18.65 20.33 35.02
N MET A 384 -18.83 20.79 33.77
CA MET A 384 -20.17 21.23 33.31
C MET A 384 -21.20 20.09 33.33
N ALA A 385 -20.78 18.87 33.03
CA ALA A 385 -21.62 17.67 33.11
C ALA A 385 -21.97 17.37 34.59
N ASP A 386 -21.00 17.46 35.50
CA ASP A 386 -21.21 17.27 36.96
C ASP A 386 -22.14 18.32 37.54
N GLU A 387 -22.10 19.55 37.04
CA GLU A 387 -22.99 20.65 37.42
C GLU A 387 -24.38 20.57 36.76
N GLY A 388 -24.64 19.57 35.90
CA GLY A 388 -25.93 19.39 35.21
C GLY A 388 -26.15 20.36 34.05
N ARG A 389 -25.13 21.09 33.60
CA ARG A 389 -25.17 21.99 32.42
C ARG A 389 -25.08 21.23 31.08
N ILE A 390 -24.43 20.07 31.09
CA ILE A 390 -24.45 19.10 30.00
C ILE A 390 -25.18 17.87 30.50
N THR A 391 -26.22 17.44 29.77
CA THR A 391 -27.06 16.33 30.15
C THR A 391 -26.95 15.09 29.27
N ASN A 392 -26.46 15.26 28.02
CA ASN A 392 -26.28 14.16 27.09
C ASN A 392 -24.83 13.66 27.15
N PHE A 393 -24.45 13.04 28.25
CA PHE A 393 -23.11 12.43 28.41
C PHE A 393 -23.19 11.01 28.97
N LYS A 394 -22.08 10.29 28.90
CA LYS A 394 -21.89 9.00 29.57
C LYS A 394 -20.49 8.92 30.14
N ARG A 395 -20.38 8.56 31.43
CA ARG A 395 -19.05 8.37 32.07
C ARG A 395 -18.77 6.88 32.27
N LEU A 396 -17.55 6.45 31.99
CA LEU A 396 -17.09 5.08 32.13
C LEU A 396 -15.59 5.04 32.45
N PRO A 397 -15.05 3.93 32.99
CA PRO A 397 -13.61 3.80 33.16
C PRO A 397 -12.89 3.82 31.79
N ALA A 398 -11.85 4.65 31.63
CA ALA A 398 -11.08 4.74 30.41
C ALA A 398 -10.51 3.37 29.98
N LEU A 399 -10.02 2.58 30.95
CA LEU A 399 -9.51 1.23 30.70
C LEU A 399 -10.59 0.27 30.14
N SER A 400 -11.86 0.47 30.49
CA SER A 400 -12.96 -0.36 29.96
C SER A 400 -13.21 -0.06 28.47
N LEU A 401 -13.20 1.21 28.07
CA LEU A 401 -13.30 1.62 26.68
C LEU A 401 -12.10 1.13 25.87
N TRP A 402 -10.89 1.31 26.42
CA TRP A 402 -9.66 0.82 25.80
C TRP A 402 -9.67 -0.69 25.52
N ARG A 403 -10.10 -1.48 26.50
CA ARG A 403 -10.26 -2.94 26.32
C ARG A 403 -11.28 -3.27 25.24
N LYS A 404 -12.40 -2.52 25.15
CA LYS A 404 -13.38 -2.70 24.08
C LYS A 404 -12.78 -2.36 22.72
N MET A 405 -12.00 -1.26 22.61
CA MET A 405 -11.30 -0.88 21.37
C MET A 405 -10.38 -2.01 20.90
N LEU A 406 -9.52 -2.53 21.79
CA LEU A 406 -8.59 -3.61 21.45
C LEU A 406 -9.32 -4.93 21.14
N SER A 407 -10.43 -5.22 21.81
CA SER A 407 -11.25 -6.40 21.54
C SER A 407 -11.87 -6.34 20.14
N MET A 408 -12.40 -5.18 19.74
CA MET A 408 -12.98 -5.00 18.41
C MET A 408 -11.91 -5.02 17.31
N LEU A 409 -10.78 -4.40 17.56
CA LEU A 409 -9.64 -4.46 16.66
C LEU A 409 -9.18 -5.92 16.44
N PHE A 410 -9.14 -6.72 17.48
CA PHE A 410 -8.81 -8.14 17.38
C PHE A 410 -9.90 -8.94 16.64
N GLU A 411 -11.17 -8.70 16.94
CA GLU A 411 -12.30 -9.46 16.39
C GLU A 411 -12.57 -9.14 14.91
N THR A 412 -12.48 -7.86 14.54
CA THR A 412 -12.92 -7.36 13.23
C THR A 412 -11.82 -6.73 12.39
N GLY A 413 -10.60 -6.57 12.93
CA GLY A 413 -9.52 -5.80 12.32
C GLY A 413 -9.69 -4.27 12.43
N HIS A 414 -10.78 -3.81 13.02
CA HIS A 414 -11.17 -2.39 13.10
C HIS A 414 -11.83 -2.04 14.44
N PRO A 415 -11.90 -0.75 14.81
CA PRO A 415 -11.21 0.41 14.21
C PRO A 415 -9.70 0.41 14.48
N TRP A 416 -8.91 0.95 13.57
CA TRP A 416 -7.46 1.16 13.81
C TRP A 416 -7.23 2.18 14.91
N VAL A 417 -6.03 2.17 15.50
CA VAL A 417 -5.66 3.10 16.56
C VAL A 417 -4.71 4.15 16.00
N THR A 418 -5.15 5.41 16.06
CA THR A 418 -4.36 6.58 15.61
C THR A 418 -4.37 7.64 16.70
N PHE A 419 -3.25 8.37 16.88
CA PHE A 419 -3.03 9.27 18.00
C PHE A 419 -3.11 10.73 17.56
N LYS A 420 -4.10 11.47 18.09
CA LYS A 420 -4.40 12.85 17.72
C LYS A 420 -3.24 13.81 17.98
N ASP A 421 -2.72 13.80 19.21
CA ASP A 421 -1.77 14.83 19.65
C ASP A 421 -0.44 14.77 18.89
N PRO A 422 0.23 13.63 18.68
CA PRO A 422 1.46 13.61 17.90
C PRO A 422 1.24 13.98 16.43
N CYS A 423 0.04 13.71 15.85
CA CYS A 423 -0.30 14.17 14.50
C CYS A 423 -0.37 15.70 14.44
N ASN A 424 -0.91 16.35 15.45
CA ASN A 424 -1.12 17.79 15.50
C ASN A 424 0.11 18.55 16.03
N LEU A 425 0.62 18.16 17.21
CA LEU A 425 1.76 18.84 17.84
C LEU A 425 3.05 18.79 17.03
N ARG A 426 3.17 17.80 16.14
CA ARG A 426 4.29 17.65 15.20
C ARG A 426 3.93 18.01 13.75
N SER A 427 2.75 18.60 13.52
CA SER A 427 2.36 19.09 12.19
C SER A 427 3.06 20.40 11.87
N PRO A 428 3.71 20.54 10.71
CA PRO A 428 4.29 21.82 10.32
C PRO A 428 3.24 22.90 10.06
N GLN A 429 1.97 22.56 9.93
CA GLN A 429 0.86 23.44 9.52
C GLN A 429 -0.06 23.89 10.67
N GLN A 430 0.37 23.80 11.92
CA GLN A 430 -0.40 24.19 13.12
C GLN A 430 -1.03 25.59 13.05
N HIS A 431 -0.44 26.50 12.31
CA HIS A 431 -0.86 27.92 12.19
C HIS A 431 -2.06 28.14 11.26
N VAL A 432 -2.42 27.15 10.45
CA VAL A 432 -3.53 27.26 9.47
C VAL A 432 -4.69 26.33 9.73
N GLY A 433 -4.52 25.30 10.54
CA GLY A 433 -5.59 24.37 10.85
C GLY A 433 -5.16 23.19 11.69
N VAL A 434 -6.13 22.32 11.97
CA VAL A 434 -6.00 21.13 12.80
C VAL A 434 -6.08 19.88 11.90
N VAL A 435 -5.29 18.87 12.22
CA VAL A 435 -5.41 17.53 11.66
C VAL A 435 -6.52 16.79 12.40
N HIS A 436 -7.66 16.58 11.73
CA HIS A 436 -8.85 15.96 12.35
C HIS A 436 -8.92 14.46 12.15
N SER A 437 -8.19 13.92 11.18
CA SER A 437 -8.13 12.49 10.87
C SER A 437 -6.84 12.16 10.11
N SER A 438 -6.60 10.90 9.88
CA SER A 438 -5.67 10.44 8.85
C SER A 438 -6.44 9.97 7.61
N ASN A 439 -5.72 9.48 6.59
CA ASN A 439 -6.32 8.92 5.38
C ASN A 439 -6.76 7.46 5.59
N LEU A 440 -7.20 6.84 4.49
CA LEU A 440 -7.59 5.43 4.42
C LEU A 440 -6.49 4.47 4.89
N CYS A 441 -5.22 4.78 4.65
CA CYS A 441 -4.08 3.92 4.98
C CYS A 441 -3.23 4.44 6.16
N THR A 442 -3.68 5.46 6.85
CA THR A 442 -3.13 6.04 8.09
C THR A 442 -1.74 6.70 8.00
N GLU A 443 -1.20 6.93 6.79
CA GLU A 443 0.09 7.61 6.61
C GLU A 443 -0.01 9.12 6.46
N ILE A 444 -1.19 9.67 6.15
CA ILE A 444 -1.40 11.09 5.87
C ILE A 444 -1.94 11.82 7.11
N THR A 445 -1.31 12.92 7.47
CA THR A 445 -1.74 13.78 8.57
C THR A 445 -1.72 15.24 8.13
N LEU A 446 -2.81 15.66 7.47
CA LEU A 446 -2.99 16.99 6.92
C LEU A 446 -4.18 17.70 7.58
N ASN A 447 -4.14 19.02 7.64
CA ASN A 447 -5.22 19.81 8.23
C ASN A 447 -6.44 19.86 7.31
N THR A 448 -7.62 19.77 7.86
CA THR A 448 -8.90 19.88 7.13
C THR A 448 -9.73 21.05 7.65
N LYS A 449 -10.67 21.52 6.81
CA LYS A 449 -11.64 22.54 7.24
C LYS A 449 -12.99 22.30 6.59
N ALA A 450 -13.97 21.98 7.39
CA ALA A 450 -15.32 21.67 6.93
C ALA A 450 -15.85 22.71 5.92
N GLY A 451 -16.29 22.22 4.76
CA GLY A 451 -16.85 23.03 3.68
C GLY A 451 -15.87 23.99 2.96
N GLN A 452 -14.60 24.03 3.33
CA GLN A 452 -13.59 24.94 2.75
C GLN A 452 -12.38 24.22 2.19
N GLU A 453 -11.84 23.26 2.91
CA GLU A 453 -10.63 22.52 2.52
C GLU A 453 -10.83 21.03 2.73
N ILE A 454 -10.83 20.28 1.63
CA ILE A 454 -10.61 18.84 1.59
C ILE A 454 -9.14 18.64 1.31
N ASP A 455 -8.43 17.99 2.22
CA ASP A 455 -7.02 17.83 2.03
C ASP A 455 -6.69 16.67 1.10
N VAL A 456 -5.59 16.89 0.36
CA VAL A 456 -5.20 16.06 -0.77
C VAL A 456 -3.74 15.66 -0.62
N CYS A 457 -3.41 14.39 -0.75
CA CYS A 457 -2.03 13.96 -0.74
C CYS A 457 -1.59 13.38 -2.09
N ASN A 458 -0.33 13.69 -2.44
CA ASN A 458 0.34 13.30 -3.66
C ASN A 458 1.51 12.38 -3.29
N LEU A 459 1.38 11.09 -3.60
CA LEU A 459 2.25 10.04 -3.06
C LEU A 459 3.19 9.44 -4.11
N GLY A 460 4.36 9.05 -3.63
CA GLY A 460 5.32 8.25 -4.37
C GLY A 460 6.33 7.60 -3.43
N SER A 461 6.95 6.51 -3.87
CA SER A 461 7.85 5.72 -3.02
C SER A 461 9.16 5.43 -3.72
N VAL A 462 10.26 5.70 -3.01
CA VAL A 462 11.61 5.30 -3.41
C VAL A 462 11.74 3.79 -3.25
N ASN A 463 12.28 3.13 -4.24
CA ASN A 463 12.63 1.71 -4.18
C ASN A 463 13.98 1.57 -3.46
N LEU A 464 13.93 1.39 -2.14
CA LEU A 464 15.11 1.46 -1.28
C LEU A 464 16.22 0.45 -1.65
N PRO A 465 15.92 -0.83 -1.98
CA PRO A 465 16.96 -1.80 -2.36
C PRO A 465 17.76 -1.42 -3.62
N GLN A 466 17.22 -0.56 -4.51
CA GLN A 466 17.96 -0.02 -5.64
C GLN A 466 19.03 1.01 -5.24
N HIS A 467 18.97 1.48 -4.00
CA HIS A 467 19.89 2.43 -3.39
C HIS A 467 20.83 1.77 -2.37
N ILE A 468 20.89 0.43 -2.35
CA ILE A 468 21.89 -0.32 -1.57
C ILE A 468 22.99 -0.77 -2.52
N LYS A 469 24.20 -0.31 -2.26
CA LYS A 469 25.41 -0.62 -3.02
C LYS A 469 26.55 -0.93 -2.06
N ASP A 470 27.31 -1.98 -2.35
CA ASP A 470 28.49 -2.38 -1.58
C ASP A 470 28.22 -2.48 -0.06
N GLY A 471 27.06 -3.06 0.31
CA GLY A 471 26.67 -3.28 1.71
C GLY A 471 26.28 -2.01 2.48
N LYS A 472 25.95 -0.91 1.81
CA LYS A 472 25.53 0.36 2.42
C LYS A 472 24.56 1.15 1.56
N LEU A 473 23.90 2.16 2.14
CA LEU A 473 23.06 3.10 1.43
C LEU A 473 23.91 4.00 0.51
N ASP A 474 23.56 4.04 -0.78
CA ASP A 474 24.13 4.97 -1.77
C ASP A 474 23.39 6.31 -1.67
N GLU A 475 23.89 7.17 -0.79
CA GLU A 475 23.30 8.49 -0.51
C GLU A 475 23.30 9.41 -1.73
N ALA A 476 24.31 9.35 -2.58
CA ALA A 476 24.39 10.19 -3.78
C ALA A 476 23.33 9.80 -4.81
N LYS A 477 23.10 8.50 -5.00
CA LYS A 477 22.01 8.01 -5.85
C LYS A 477 20.65 8.37 -5.24
N LEU A 478 20.50 8.21 -3.93
CA LEU A 478 19.26 8.54 -3.22
C LEU A 478 18.94 10.02 -3.35
N GLU A 479 19.90 10.93 -3.17
CA GLU A 479 19.70 12.37 -3.35
C GLU A 479 19.23 12.69 -4.76
N LYS A 480 19.85 12.12 -5.79
CA LYS A 480 19.45 12.32 -7.19
C LYS A 480 18.01 11.84 -7.43
N THR A 481 17.69 10.63 -6.97
CA THR A 481 16.34 10.06 -7.07
C THR A 481 15.31 10.95 -6.41
N VAL A 482 15.56 11.38 -5.19
CA VAL A 482 14.66 12.23 -4.40
C VAL A 482 14.42 13.59 -5.06
N ASN A 483 15.45 14.24 -5.61
CA ASN A 483 15.31 15.52 -6.29
C ASN A 483 14.36 15.44 -7.49
N THR A 484 14.52 14.44 -8.35
CA THR A 484 13.64 14.23 -9.50
C THR A 484 12.23 13.82 -9.06
N ALA A 485 12.12 12.88 -8.12
CA ALA A 485 10.84 12.38 -7.63
C ALA A 485 10.00 13.47 -6.95
N LEU A 486 10.63 14.35 -6.14
CA LEU A 486 9.90 15.43 -5.49
C LEU A 486 9.36 16.46 -6.50
N ARG A 487 10.12 16.74 -7.55
CA ARG A 487 9.64 17.58 -8.67
C ARG A 487 8.42 16.93 -9.35
N MET A 488 8.46 15.62 -9.59
CA MET A 488 7.30 14.90 -10.14
C MET A 488 6.07 15.03 -9.24
N LEU A 489 6.23 14.88 -7.92
CA LEU A 489 5.13 15.01 -6.96
C LEU A 489 4.60 16.45 -6.87
N ASP A 490 5.47 17.46 -6.93
CA ASP A 490 5.02 18.87 -6.99
C ASP A 490 4.25 19.17 -8.29
N ASN A 491 4.67 18.58 -9.41
CA ASN A 491 3.99 18.73 -10.71
C ASN A 491 2.60 18.05 -10.72
N VAL A 492 2.40 16.97 -9.95
CA VAL A 492 1.08 16.35 -9.77
C VAL A 492 0.06 17.41 -9.32
N ILE A 493 0.40 18.27 -8.38
CA ILE A 493 -0.51 19.25 -7.76
C ILE A 493 -1.12 20.19 -8.80
N GLU A 494 -0.34 20.63 -9.78
CA GLU A 494 -0.80 21.56 -10.80
C GLU A 494 -1.49 20.89 -12.00
N TYR A 495 -1.05 19.68 -12.34
CA TYR A 495 -1.61 18.93 -13.47
C TYR A 495 -2.85 18.11 -13.08
N ASN A 496 -3.09 17.91 -11.79
CA ASN A 496 -4.20 17.11 -11.27
C ASN A 496 -5.56 17.67 -11.70
N TYR A 497 -6.45 16.77 -12.16
CA TYR A 497 -7.86 17.09 -12.35
C TYR A 497 -8.58 17.06 -10.99
N TYR A 498 -9.25 18.14 -10.66
CA TYR A 498 -10.01 18.28 -9.42
C TYR A 498 -11.50 18.22 -9.70
N SER A 499 -12.15 17.12 -9.31
CA SER A 499 -13.60 16.96 -9.40
C SER A 499 -14.36 17.80 -8.35
N VAL A 500 -13.67 18.23 -7.27
CA VAL A 500 -14.20 18.99 -6.14
C VAL A 500 -13.36 20.25 -5.91
N ALA A 501 -14.01 21.41 -5.85
CA ALA A 501 -13.30 22.69 -5.76
C ALA A 501 -12.55 22.90 -4.43
N THR A 502 -13.08 22.40 -3.32
CA THR A 502 -12.45 22.49 -2.00
C THR A 502 -11.16 21.71 -1.92
N ALA A 503 -11.06 20.57 -2.62
CA ALA A 503 -9.83 19.80 -2.77
C ALA A 503 -8.77 20.56 -3.57
N ARG A 504 -9.19 21.23 -4.66
CA ARG A 504 -8.28 22.10 -5.44
C ARG A 504 -7.75 23.26 -4.61
N ASN A 505 -8.63 23.89 -3.82
CA ASN A 505 -8.25 25.01 -2.98
C ASN A 505 -7.16 24.61 -1.97
N SER A 506 -7.37 23.53 -1.22
CA SER A 506 -6.39 23.02 -0.25
C SER A 506 -5.07 22.64 -0.92
N ASN A 507 -5.12 21.81 -1.95
CA ASN A 507 -3.92 21.28 -2.59
C ASN A 507 -3.02 22.37 -3.22
N LEU A 508 -3.61 23.35 -3.89
CA LEU A 508 -2.85 24.47 -4.46
C LEU A 508 -2.31 25.44 -3.39
N ARG A 509 -3.03 25.62 -2.28
CA ARG A 509 -2.64 26.51 -1.19
C ARG A 509 -1.48 25.96 -0.38
N HIS A 510 -1.55 24.67 -0.03
CA HIS A 510 -0.62 24.03 0.90
C HIS A 510 0.45 23.21 0.20
N ARG A 511 0.18 22.67 -0.97
CA ARG A 511 1.10 21.86 -1.79
C ARG A 511 1.72 20.67 -1.03
N PRO A 512 0.93 19.85 -0.30
CA PRO A 512 1.49 18.72 0.42
C PRO A 512 1.88 17.60 -0.54
N VAL A 513 2.98 16.91 -0.21
CA VAL A 513 3.41 15.68 -0.87
C VAL A 513 3.75 14.64 0.18
N GLY A 514 3.77 13.37 -0.22
CA GLY A 514 4.14 12.25 0.65
C GLY A 514 5.18 11.37 -0.04
N MET A 515 6.46 11.68 0.19
CA MET A 515 7.56 10.83 -0.24
C MET A 515 7.77 9.70 0.76
N GLY A 516 7.64 8.46 0.30
CA GLY A 516 7.84 7.26 1.12
C GLY A 516 8.92 6.34 0.53
N MET A 517 8.97 5.12 1.06
CA MET A 517 9.86 4.07 0.60
C MET A 517 9.12 2.74 0.46
N MET A 518 9.66 1.83 -0.35
CA MET A 518 9.27 0.43 -0.47
C MET A 518 10.50 -0.46 -0.55
N GLY A 519 10.33 -1.76 -0.33
CA GLY A 519 11.45 -2.71 -0.36
C GLY A 519 12.36 -2.63 0.86
N PHE A 520 11.85 -2.22 2.02
CA PHE A 520 12.68 -2.16 3.24
C PHE A 520 13.23 -3.55 3.61
N GLN A 521 12.40 -4.58 3.55
CA GLN A 521 12.83 -5.95 3.82
C GLN A 521 13.90 -6.43 2.82
N ASP A 522 13.75 -6.12 1.51
CA ASP A 522 14.77 -6.45 0.50
C ASP A 522 16.09 -5.75 0.77
N SER A 523 16.03 -4.51 1.28
CA SER A 523 17.23 -3.79 1.69
C SER A 523 17.94 -4.49 2.86
N LEU A 524 17.18 -5.02 3.83
CA LEU A 524 17.73 -5.81 4.93
C LEU A 524 18.38 -7.10 4.43
N TYR A 525 17.78 -7.81 3.46
CA TYR A 525 18.38 -8.99 2.83
C TYR A 525 19.71 -8.64 2.15
N LYS A 526 19.77 -7.56 1.37
CA LYS A 526 21.02 -7.08 0.75
C LYS A 526 22.10 -6.72 1.76
N LEU A 527 21.69 -6.21 2.93
CA LEU A 527 22.58 -5.86 4.04
C LEU A 527 22.87 -7.04 4.98
N ARG A 528 22.26 -8.19 4.78
CA ARG A 528 22.37 -9.39 5.63
C ARG A 528 21.93 -9.13 7.07
N LEU A 529 20.86 -8.35 7.26
CA LEU A 529 20.36 -7.94 8.57
C LEU A 529 19.04 -8.68 8.90
N PRO A 530 18.98 -9.44 10.02
CA PRO A 530 17.69 -9.92 10.55
C PRO A 530 16.80 -8.73 10.93
N TYR A 531 15.50 -8.79 10.62
CA TYR A 531 14.56 -7.69 10.85
C TYR A 531 14.49 -7.23 12.32
N GLU A 532 14.59 -8.17 13.26
CA GLU A 532 14.51 -7.91 14.71
C GLU A 532 15.82 -7.38 15.30
N SER A 533 16.91 -7.35 14.53
CA SER A 533 18.21 -6.92 15.04
C SER A 533 18.25 -5.42 15.33
N ASP A 534 19.08 -5.02 16.29
CA ASP A 534 19.34 -3.60 16.56
C ASP A 534 19.99 -2.89 15.36
N ALA A 535 20.70 -3.64 14.52
CA ALA A 535 21.27 -3.14 13.27
C ALA A 535 20.17 -2.80 12.24
N ALA A 536 19.13 -3.62 12.13
CA ALA A 536 17.98 -3.33 11.26
C ALA A 536 17.18 -2.12 11.76
N ILE A 537 16.98 -1.98 13.07
CA ILE A 537 16.32 -0.80 13.67
C ILE A 537 17.15 0.45 13.43
N ARG A 538 18.48 0.37 13.54
CA ARG A 538 19.40 1.46 13.21
C ARG A 538 19.31 1.81 11.73
N PHE A 539 19.25 0.83 10.83
CA PHE A 539 19.10 1.08 9.42
C PHE A 539 17.74 1.72 9.07
N ALA A 540 16.66 1.37 9.79
CA ALA A 540 15.37 2.05 9.67
C ALA A 540 15.47 3.54 10.03
N ASP A 541 16.23 3.86 11.06
CA ASP A 541 16.55 5.23 11.45
C ASP A 541 17.38 5.97 10.40
N GLU A 542 18.54 5.42 10.06
CA GLU A 542 19.52 6.05 9.17
C GLU A 542 19.00 6.25 7.73
N SER A 543 18.26 5.28 7.21
CA SER A 543 17.66 5.38 5.87
C SER A 543 16.56 6.45 5.81
N MET A 544 15.75 6.57 6.87
CA MET A 544 14.71 7.60 6.91
C MET A 544 15.28 8.99 7.21
N GLU A 545 16.35 9.09 8.00
CA GLU A 545 17.09 10.35 8.20
C GLU A 545 17.64 10.88 6.88
N ALA A 546 18.31 10.02 6.08
CA ALA A 546 18.83 10.38 4.77
C ALA A 546 17.71 10.85 3.83
N MET A 547 16.60 10.10 3.77
CA MET A 547 15.45 10.51 2.97
C MET A 547 14.90 11.86 3.41
N SER A 548 14.67 12.07 4.70
CA SER A 548 14.16 13.34 5.24
C SER A 548 15.05 14.51 4.88
N TYR A 549 16.35 14.37 5.08
CA TYR A 549 17.33 15.40 4.73
C TYR A 549 17.26 15.78 3.25
N PHE A 550 17.30 14.79 2.35
CA PHE A 550 17.28 15.05 0.92
C PHE A 550 15.93 15.55 0.41
N VAL A 551 14.82 15.09 0.97
CA VAL A 551 13.47 15.55 0.60
C VAL A 551 13.28 17.03 1.00
N ILE A 552 13.65 17.41 2.21
CA ILE A 552 13.57 18.81 2.66
C ILE A 552 14.49 19.68 1.82
N LYS A 553 15.73 19.24 1.54
CA LYS A 553 16.67 19.95 0.67
C LYS A 553 16.09 20.12 -0.74
N ALA A 554 15.53 19.09 -1.34
CA ALA A 554 14.91 19.14 -2.66
C ALA A 554 13.71 20.11 -2.70
N SER A 555 12.88 20.12 -1.65
CA SER A 555 11.76 21.04 -1.55
C SER A 555 12.21 22.51 -1.39
N THR A 556 13.35 22.77 -0.72
CA THR A 556 13.95 24.12 -0.70
C THR A 556 14.51 24.50 -2.07
N ASN A 557 15.07 23.57 -2.85
CA ASN A 557 15.52 23.85 -4.22
C ASN A 557 14.34 24.22 -5.13
N LEU A 558 13.21 23.52 -4.99
CA LEU A 558 11.97 23.89 -5.71
C LEU A 558 11.40 25.24 -5.23
N ALA A 559 11.52 25.56 -3.95
CA ALA A 559 11.11 26.87 -3.45
C ALA A 559 11.97 28.01 -4.00
N GLU A 560 13.26 27.81 -4.18
CA GLU A 560 14.16 28.76 -4.83
C GLU A 560 13.78 29.01 -6.29
N GLU A 561 13.37 27.97 -7.02
CA GLU A 561 12.96 28.04 -8.43
C GLU A 561 11.52 28.58 -8.60
N ARG A 562 10.56 28.17 -7.74
CA ARG A 562 9.12 28.36 -7.97
C ARG A 562 8.39 29.10 -6.86
N GLY A 563 9.11 29.52 -5.81
CA GLY A 563 8.54 30.13 -4.60
C GLY A 563 8.03 29.08 -3.60
N SER A 564 7.92 29.50 -2.35
CA SER A 564 7.35 28.69 -1.25
C SER A 564 5.85 28.51 -1.45
N TYR A 565 5.28 27.49 -0.77
CA TYR A 565 3.82 27.33 -0.76
C TYR A 565 3.12 28.53 -0.06
N SER A 566 1.86 28.81 -0.43
CA SER A 566 1.20 30.07 -0.06
C SER A 566 1.03 30.28 1.43
N SER A 567 0.86 29.21 2.22
CA SER A 567 0.69 29.28 3.67
C SER A 567 1.99 29.00 4.47
N PHE A 568 3.16 29.23 3.88
CA PHE A 568 4.45 28.98 4.53
C PHE A 568 4.68 29.83 5.78
N LYS A 569 4.30 31.12 5.74
CA LYS A 569 4.52 32.07 6.84
C LYS A 569 3.77 31.67 8.11
N GLY A 570 4.48 31.55 9.22
CA GLY A 570 3.96 31.10 10.51
C GLY A 570 4.06 29.59 10.73
N SER A 571 4.41 28.80 9.71
CA SER A 571 4.60 27.34 9.83
C SER A 571 5.77 26.99 10.73
N LEU A 572 5.86 25.74 11.19
CA LEU A 572 7.06 25.24 11.87
C LEU A 572 8.31 25.36 10.98
N TRP A 573 8.17 25.21 9.67
CA TRP A 573 9.25 25.45 8.71
C TRP A 573 9.77 26.88 8.74
N ASP A 574 8.89 27.88 8.75
CA ASP A 574 9.25 29.31 8.87
C ASP A 574 9.96 29.61 10.19
N GLN A 575 9.61 28.89 11.26
CA GLN A 575 10.25 28.97 12.56
C GLN A 575 11.58 28.20 12.62
N GLY A 576 11.92 27.39 11.62
CA GLY A 576 13.09 26.52 11.58
C GLY A 576 12.97 25.27 12.45
N ILE A 577 11.75 24.83 12.73
CA ILE A 577 11.46 23.60 13.49
C ILE A 577 11.25 22.48 12.48
N LEU A 578 12.23 21.58 12.39
CA LEU A 578 12.19 20.41 11.50
C LEU A 578 11.49 19.23 12.17
N PRO A 579 11.17 18.12 11.45
CA PRO A 579 10.48 16.98 12.05
C PRO A 579 11.14 16.45 13.35
N ILE A 580 12.46 16.34 13.38
CA ILE A 580 13.20 15.90 14.58
C ILE A 580 13.04 16.88 15.74
N ASP A 581 13.04 18.19 15.47
CA ASP A 581 12.88 19.21 16.50
C ASP A 581 11.46 19.21 17.10
N SER A 582 10.45 18.84 16.30
CA SER A 582 9.04 18.81 16.70
C SER A 582 8.73 17.78 17.81
N ILE A 583 9.61 16.80 18.02
CA ILE A 583 9.47 15.82 19.12
C ILE A 583 9.47 16.55 20.47
N ARG A 584 10.24 17.63 20.60
CA ARG A 584 10.25 18.45 21.82
C ARG A 584 8.89 19.08 22.11
N LEU A 585 8.17 19.51 21.06
CA LEU A 585 6.82 20.06 21.23
C LEU A 585 5.87 19.00 21.80
N LEU A 586 5.95 17.77 21.28
CA LEU A 586 5.17 16.65 21.80
C LEU A 586 5.56 16.32 23.26
N ALA A 587 6.85 16.29 23.58
CA ALA A 587 7.33 16.01 24.94
C ALA A 587 6.83 17.05 25.96
N GLN A 588 6.83 18.32 25.59
CA GLN A 588 6.34 19.41 26.44
C GLN A 588 4.85 19.29 26.76
N GLU A 589 4.02 19.00 25.76
CA GLU A 589 2.57 18.92 25.90
C GLU A 589 2.09 17.59 26.51
N ARG A 590 2.68 16.47 26.10
CA ARG A 590 2.33 15.13 26.61
C ARG A 590 2.86 14.90 28.03
N GLY A 591 4.03 15.43 28.34
CA GLY A 591 4.84 15.14 29.52
C GLY A 591 5.96 14.14 29.21
N GLU A 592 7.17 14.43 29.65
CA GLU A 592 8.38 13.64 29.36
C GLU A 592 8.29 12.18 29.83
N THR A 593 7.54 11.90 30.90
CA THR A 593 7.34 10.54 31.43
C THR A 593 6.53 9.66 30.47
N TYR A 594 5.75 10.26 29.58
CA TYR A 594 4.90 9.58 28.60
C TYR A 594 5.48 9.58 27.19
N LEU A 595 6.73 9.99 26.99
CA LEU A 595 7.40 9.94 25.69
C LEU A 595 8.78 9.30 25.81
N GLN A 596 8.95 8.14 25.18
CA GLN A 596 10.16 7.34 25.18
C GLN A 596 10.79 7.27 23.77
N GLN A 597 10.48 8.25 22.92
CA GLN A 597 11.02 8.30 21.57
C GLN A 597 12.49 8.73 21.59
N ASP A 598 13.32 7.99 20.85
CA ASP A 598 14.71 8.38 20.62
C ASP A 598 14.79 9.69 19.82
N THR A 599 15.67 10.60 20.21
CA THR A 599 15.85 11.90 19.55
C THR A 599 17.23 12.07 18.92
N SER A 600 18.05 11.02 18.90
CA SER A 600 19.38 11.05 18.31
C SER A 600 19.35 11.15 16.79
N SER A 601 20.39 11.72 16.19
CA SER A 601 20.66 11.65 14.76
C SER A 601 21.92 10.81 14.50
N CYS A 602 22.09 10.34 13.25
CA CYS A 602 23.30 9.61 12.88
C CYS A 602 24.55 10.50 12.74
N GLY A 603 24.40 11.83 12.82
CA GLY A 603 25.51 12.78 12.74
C GLY A 603 26.16 12.91 11.36
N ARG A 604 25.53 12.38 10.29
CA ARG A 604 26.07 12.41 8.93
C ARG A 604 25.70 13.65 8.12
N PHE A 605 24.64 14.36 8.52
CA PHE A 605 24.05 15.47 7.77
C PHE A 605 24.14 16.79 8.54
N ASP A 606 24.36 17.89 7.80
CA ASP A 606 24.35 19.24 8.36
C ASP A 606 22.91 19.79 8.47
N TRP A 607 22.23 19.38 9.53
CA TRP A 607 20.86 19.81 9.82
C TRP A 607 20.75 21.31 10.10
N ASP A 608 21.79 21.94 10.65
CA ASP A 608 21.78 23.38 10.94
C ASP A 608 21.87 24.23 9.68
N ALA A 609 22.70 23.84 8.72
CA ALA A 609 22.72 24.46 7.39
C ALA A 609 21.37 24.29 6.68
N LEU A 610 20.75 23.11 6.74
CA LEU A 610 19.43 22.86 6.14
C LEU A 610 18.34 23.70 6.82
N ARG A 611 18.33 23.79 8.15
CA ARG A 611 17.41 24.64 8.93
C ARG A 611 17.53 26.10 8.53
N THR A 612 18.75 26.59 8.39
CA THR A 612 19.02 27.96 7.92
C THR A 612 18.47 28.17 6.52
N ARG A 613 18.66 27.21 5.61
CA ARG A 613 18.16 27.31 4.24
C ARG A 613 16.62 27.31 4.20
N VAL A 614 15.94 26.44 4.97
CA VAL A 614 14.47 26.43 5.09
C VAL A 614 13.93 27.79 5.55
N ARG A 615 14.58 28.43 6.53
CA ARG A 615 14.17 29.78 7.02
C ARG A 615 14.40 30.89 6.02
N THR A 616 15.46 30.82 5.23
CA THR A 616 15.89 31.92 4.35
C THR A 616 15.30 31.82 2.95
N VAL A 617 15.26 30.63 2.38
CA VAL A 617 14.74 30.35 1.03
C VAL A 617 13.26 29.96 1.10
N GLY A 618 12.85 29.29 2.18
CA GLY A 618 11.55 28.67 2.32
C GLY A 618 11.54 27.22 1.83
N ILE A 619 10.34 26.64 1.81
CA ILE A 619 10.10 25.28 1.34
C ILE A 619 8.89 25.26 0.40
N ARG A 620 8.93 24.45 -0.66
CA ARG A 620 7.86 24.40 -1.69
C ARG A 620 6.60 23.69 -1.22
N ASN A 621 6.74 22.71 -0.34
CA ASN A 621 5.69 21.77 0.06
C ASN A 621 5.42 21.90 1.57
N SER A 622 4.16 21.98 1.98
CA SER A 622 3.79 22.10 3.40
C SER A 622 4.13 20.86 4.22
N ASN A 623 4.00 19.70 3.59
CA ASN A 623 4.36 18.40 4.12
C ASN A 623 5.12 17.66 3.02
N CYS A 624 6.07 16.83 3.40
CA CYS A 624 7.03 16.25 2.48
C CYS A 624 7.08 14.72 2.52
N MET A 625 6.84 14.09 3.67
CA MET A 625 7.12 12.68 3.87
C MET A 625 5.94 11.92 4.46
N ALA A 626 5.60 10.80 3.81
CA ALA A 626 4.63 9.83 4.30
C ALA A 626 4.98 8.45 3.71
N ILE A 627 4.91 7.39 4.52
CA ILE A 627 5.18 6.03 4.04
C ILE A 627 3.86 5.31 3.81
N ALA A 628 3.49 5.17 2.54
CA ALA A 628 2.29 4.47 2.07
C ALA A 628 2.48 2.94 2.03
N PRO A 629 1.41 2.13 1.98
CA PRO A 629 1.52 0.66 1.97
C PRO A 629 2.16 0.06 0.72
N THR A 630 2.11 0.74 -0.42
CA THR A 630 2.71 0.37 -1.72
C THR A 630 2.30 -0.99 -2.29
N ALA A 631 1.16 -1.55 -1.87
CA ALA A 631 0.77 -2.93 -2.16
C ALA A 631 0.76 -3.31 -3.66
N THR A 632 0.46 -2.37 -4.57
CA THR A 632 0.44 -2.63 -6.00
C THR A 632 1.73 -2.19 -6.70
N ILE A 633 2.26 -1.01 -6.37
CA ILE A 633 3.47 -0.49 -7.03
C ILE A 633 4.71 -1.30 -6.66
N ALA A 634 4.76 -1.90 -5.46
CA ALA A 634 5.81 -2.84 -5.08
C ALA A 634 5.78 -4.12 -5.94
N ASN A 635 4.60 -4.61 -6.33
CA ASN A 635 4.49 -5.74 -7.26
C ASN A 635 5.06 -5.40 -8.64
N ILE A 636 4.82 -4.18 -9.15
CA ILE A 636 5.36 -3.74 -10.46
C ILE A 636 6.89 -3.79 -10.46
N THR A 637 7.50 -3.43 -9.34
CA THR A 637 8.96 -3.36 -9.20
C THR A 637 9.61 -4.62 -8.62
N GLY A 638 8.81 -5.64 -8.28
CA GLY A 638 9.29 -6.92 -7.76
C GLY A 638 9.97 -6.84 -6.39
N VAL A 639 9.50 -5.96 -5.48
CA VAL A 639 10.07 -5.81 -4.13
C VAL A 639 9.01 -5.99 -3.04
N SER A 640 9.44 -6.14 -1.80
CA SER A 640 8.55 -6.15 -0.63
C SER A 640 7.81 -4.82 -0.49
N GLN A 641 6.59 -4.89 0.03
CA GLN A 641 5.73 -3.73 0.20
C GLN A 641 6.28 -2.81 1.30
N SER A 642 6.37 -1.52 1.02
CA SER A 642 6.61 -0.48 2.04
C SER A 642 7.76 -0.83 3.01
N ILE A 643 7.45 -0.84 4.28
CA ILE A 643 8.30 -1.19 5.42
C ILE A 643 7.96 -2.57 6.02
N GLU A 644 7.16 -3.36 5.28
CA GLU A 644 6.65 -4.64 5.74
C GLU A 644 7.74 -5.71 5.84
N PRO A 645 7.68 -6.57 6.85
CA PRO A 645 8.45 -7.82 6.83
C PRO A 645 7.88 -8.78 5.80
N GLN A 646 8.70 -9.74 5.36
CA GLN A 646 8.26 -10.78 4.43
C GLN A 646 7.15 -11.63 5.03
N PHE A 647 6.04 -11.75 4.34
CA PHE A 647 4.88 -12.51 4.81
C PHE A 647 5.18 -14.02 4.92
N ALA A 648 5.75 -14.60 3.86
CA ALA A 648 6.21 -15.99 3.78
C ALA A 648 7.28 -16.10 2.68
N ASN A 649 8.20 -17.07 2.76
CA ASN A 649 9.28 -17.21 1.77
C ASN A 649 8.86 -17.95 0.49
N LEU A 650 7.77 -18.72 0.56
CA LEU A 650 7.10 -19.34 -0.59
C LEU A 650 5.60 -19.36 -0.31
N TYR A 651 4.81 -18.78 -1.19
CA TYR A 651 3.34 -18.74 -1.03
C TYR A 651 2.64 -18.49 -2.38
N SER A 652 1.35 -18.79 -2.43
CA SER A 652 0.47 -18.38 -3.53
C SER A 652 -0.17 -17.04 -3.19
N LYS A 653 0.00 -16.07 -4.06
CA LYS A 653 -0.62 -14.74 -3.97
C LYS A 653 -1.79 -14.70 -4.93
N SER A 654 -2.98 -14.50 -4.40
CA SER A 654 -4.20 -14.31 -5.19
C SER A 654 -4.56 -12.82 -5.25
N ASN A 655 -4.82 -12.32 -6.45
CA ASN A 655 -5.31 -10.97 -6.67
C ASN A 655 -6.32 -10.96 -7.84
N LEU A 656 -6.80 -9.77 -8.26
CA LEU A 656 -7.75 -9.66 -9.38
C LEU A 656 -7.20 -10.17 -10.72
N SER A 657 -5.89 -10.26 -10.87
CA SER A 657 -5.21 -10.77 -12.06
C SER A 657 -5.00 -12.30 -12.04
N GLY A 658 -5.32 -12.98 -10.93
CA GLY A 658 -5.19 -14.43 -10.77
C GLY A 658 -4.34 -14.85 -9.57
N GLU A 659 -3.86 -16.09 -9.61
CA GLU A 659 -2.98 -16.67 -8.60
C GLU A 659 -1.53 -16.71 -9.09
N PHE A 660 -0.60 -16.33 -8.23
CA PHE A 660 0.82 -16.23 -8.53
C PHE A 660 1.64 -16.93 -7.47
N THR A 661 2.53 -17.81 -7.89
CA THR A 661 3.55 -18.36 -7.01
C THR A 661 4.63 -17.32 -6.78
N VAL A 662 4.85 -16.95 -5.52
CA VAL A 662 5.88 -16.00 -5.09
C VAL A 662 6.92 -16.75 -4.29
N VAL A 663 8.17 -16.64 -4.70
CA VAL A 663 9.34 -17.21 -4.03
C VAL A 663 10.24 -16.06 -3.60
N ASN A 664 10.73 -16.10 -2.37
CA ASN A 664 11.76 -15.17 -1.92
C ASN A 664 13.08 -15.49 -2.62
N GLN A 665 13.43 -14.68 -3.63
CA GLN A 665 14.60 -14.87 -4.46
C GLN A 665 15.91 -14.85 -3.64
N TYR A 666 16.01 -13.96 -2.64
CA TYR A 666 17.20 -13.88 -1.77
C TYR A 666 17.44 -15.18 -1.01
N LEU A 667 16.37 -15.78 -0.45
CA LEU A 667 16.47 -17.09 0.21
C LEU A 667 16.87 -18.19 -0.78
N ALA A 668 16.24 -18.21 -1.96
CA ALA A 668 16.53 -19.21 -2.98
C ALA A 668 18.01 -19.14 -3.42
N ASP A 669 18.53 -17.93 -3.63
CA ASP A 669 19.93 -17.74 -4.02
C ASP A 669 20.91 -18.14 -2.91
N ASP A 670 20.62 -17.79 -1.64
CA ASP A 670 21.43 -18.23 -0.51
C ASP A 670 21.42 -19.75 -0.34
N LEU A 671 20.27 -20.40 -0.51
CA LEU A 671 20.16 -21.85 -0.44
C LEU A 671 20.83 -22.55 -1.62
N LYS A 672 20.80 -21.97 -2.83
CA LYS A 672 21.56 -22.45 -4.00
C LYS A 672 23.07 -22.38 -3.75
N ALA A 673 23.55 -21.28 -3.17
CA ALA A 673 24.96 -21.14 -2.82
C ALA A 673 25.45 -22.21 -1.82
N LEU A 674 24.54 -22.84 -1.09
CA LEU A 674 24.82 -23.92 -0.14
C LEU A 674 24.42 -25.31 -0.66
N ASP A 675 24.04 -25.44 -1.94
CA ASP A 675 23.49 -26.66 -2.54
C ASP A 675 22.26 -27.23 -1.80
N LEU A 676 21.45 -26.36 -1.19
CA LEU A 676 20.27 -26.72 -0.41
C LEU A 676 18.94 -26.45 -1.12
N TRP A 677 18.94 -25.78 -2.28
CA TRP A 677 17.73 -25.52 -3.05
C TRP A 677 17.39 -26.69 -3.96
N ASP A 678 16.38 -27.47 -3.58
CA ASP A 678 15.92 -28.65 -4.30
C ASP A 678 14.41 -28.83 -4.15
N GLU A 679 13.84 -29.87 -4.77
CA GLU A 679 12.40 -30.18 -4.67
C GLU A 679 11.94 -30.47 -3.23
N VAL A 680 12.83 -31.01 -2.38
CA VAL A 680 12.52 -31.27 -0.96
C VAL A 680 12.45 -29.94 -0.20
N MET A 681 13.33 -28.99 -0.48
CA MET A 681 13.28 -27.66 0.13
C MET A 681 11.99 -26.92 -0.22
N ALA A 682 11.59 -26.95 -1.49
CA ALA A 682 10.33 -26.33 -1.93
C ALA A 682 9.12 -27.02 -1.25
N HIS A 683 9.18 -28.34 -1.08
CA HIS A 683 8.15 -29.09 -0.36
C HIS A 683 8.10 -28.74 1.13
N ASP A 684 9.25 -28.68 1.80
CA ASP A 684 9.37 -28.30 3.21
C ASP A 684 8.86 -26.87 3.43
N LEU A 685 9.21 -25.92 2.56
CA LEU A 685 8.70 -24.56 2.64
C LEU A 685 7.17 -24.50 2.51
N LYS A 686 6.57 -25.25 1.60
CA LYS A 686 5.10 -25.33 1.50
C LYS A 686 4.47 -25.94 2.75
N PHE A 687 5.07 -27.02 3.28
CA PHE A 687 4.56 -27.67 4.47
C PHE A 687 4.59 -26.77 5.70
N TYR A 688 5.63 -25.94 5.83
CA TYR A 688 5.77 -24.99 6.93
C TYR A 688 5.27 -23.58 6.60
N ASP A 689 4.34 -23.42 5.63
CA ASP A 689 3.70 -22.15 5.26
C ASP A 689 4.71 -21.04 4.89
N GLY A 690 5.80 -21.42 4.22
CA GLY A 690 6.89 -20.54 3.79
C GLY A 690 7.92 -20.20 4.88
N SER A 691 7.81 -20.83 6.07
CA SER A 691 8.77 -20.65 7.16
C SER A 691 9.98 -21.57 7.01
N VAL A 692 11.17 -21.04 7.28
CA VAL A 692 12.43 -21.82 7.34
C VAL A 692 12.74 -22.34 8.75
N GLN A 693 11.99 -21.92 9.77
CA GLN A 693 12.35 -22.15 11.20
C GLN A 693 12.44 -23.63 11.58
N LYS A 694 11.58 -24.46 10.99
CA LYS A 694 11.47 -25.89 11.29
C LYS A 694 12.19 -26.79 10.28
N ILE A 695 12.89 -26.24 9.31
CA ILE A 695 13.65 -26.98 8.32
C ILE A 695 15.06 -27.21 8.85
N ASP A 696 15.37 -28.44 9.26
CA ASP A 696 16.61 -28.76 10.02
C ASP A 696 17.88 -28.44 9.26
N ARG A 697 17.91 -28.64 7.95
CA ARG A 697 19.08 -28.42 7.09
C ARG A 697 19.36 -26.94 6.76
N VAL A 698 18.44 -26.00 7.07
CA VAL A 698 18.68 -24.57 6.91
C VAL A 698 19.57 -24.06 8.07
N PRO A 699 20.71 -23.41 7.77
CA PRO A 699 21.58 -22.85 8.80
C PRO A 699 20.88 -21.80 9.70
N GLN A 700 21.29 -21.73 10.95
CA GLN A 700 20.67 -20.83 11.93
C GLN A 700 20.75 -19.34 11.51
N GLU A 701 21.86 -18.92 10.90
CA GLU A 701 22.00 -17.56 10.36
C GLU A 701 20.89 -17.23 9.35
N LEU A 702 20.61 -18.14 8.41
CA LEU A 702 19.55 -17.93 7.43
C LEU A 702 18.15 -17.98 8.07
N LYS A 703 17.96 -18.80 9.10
CA LYS A 703 16.70 -18.81 9.85
C LYS A 703 16.39 -17.47 10.49
N GLU A 704 17.41 -16.75 10.98
CA GLU A 704 17.22 -15.42 11.57
C GLU A 704 16.94 -14.34 10.52
N ILE A 705 17.65 -14.37 9.38
CA ILE A 705 17.49 -13.40 8.29
C ILE A 705 16.11 -13.56 7.62
N TYR A 706 15.65 -14.81 7.42
CA TYR A 706 14.44 -15.13 6.66
C TYR A 706 13.23 -15.45 7.52
N LYS A 707 13.15 -14.92 8.75
CA LYS A 707 11.93 -14.95 9.56
C LYS A 707 10.77 -14.30 8.80
N CYS A 708 9.61 -14.95 8.89
CA CYS A 708 8.36 -14.45 8.33
C CYS A 708 7.67 -13.46 9.31
N ALA A 709 6.76 -12.64 8.82
CA ALA A 709 6.11 -11.57 9.58
C ALA A 709 5.51 -12.02 10.93
N PHE A 710 4.88 -13.18 10.97
CA PHE A 710 4.28 -13.73 12.21
C PHE A 710 5.26 -14.38 13.16
N GLU A 711 6.53 -14.48 12.79
CA GLU A 711 7.61 -15.04 13.60
C GLU A 711 8.38 -13.94 14.33
N LEU A 712 8.12 -12.68 13.97
CA LEU A 712 8.76 -11.49 14.56
C LEU A 712 8.06 -11.07 15.85
N ASP A 713 8.82 -10.47 16.77
CA ASP A 713 8.26 -9.74 17.90
C ASP A 713 7.62 -8.43 17.41
N PRO A 714 6.30 -8.24 17.55
CA PRO A 714 5.63 -7.02 17.09
C PRO A 714 6.17 -5.73 17.74
N LYS A 715 6.79 -5.80 18.92
CA LYS A 715 7.46 -4.63 19.53
C LYS A 715 8.62 -4.13 18.68
N ARG A 716 9.35 -5.02 18.01
CA ARG A 716 10.47 -4.62 17.12
C ARG A 716 9.98 -3.87 15.89
N LEU A 717 8.75 -4.18 15.40
CA LEU A 717 8.11 -3.41 14.34
C LEU A 717 7.78 -1.98 14.81
N VAL A 718 7.27 -1.85 16.03
CA VAL A 718 7.02 -0.54 16.67
C VAL A 718 8.31 0.22 16.88
N ASP A 719 9.37 -0.42 17.36
CA ASP A 719 10.69 0.21 17.56
C ASP A 719 11.24 0.78 16.23
N ALA A 720 11.23 -0.02 15.17
CA ALA A 720 11.64 0.43 13.83
C ALA A 720 10.75 1.58 13.32
N GLY A 721 9.43 1.47 13.54
CA GLY A 721 8.46 2.52 13.24
C GLY A 721 8.74 3.82 14.00
N SER A 722 9.03 3.75 15.29
CA SER A 722 9.39 4.91 16.12
C SER A 722 10.66 5.60 15.62
N ARG A 723 11.67 4.83 15.22
CA ARG A 723 12.91 5.36 14.65
C ARG A 723 12.67 6.12 13.35
N ARG A 724 11.82 5.61 12.47
CA ARG A 724 11.42 6.31 11.24
C ARG A 724 10.56 7.53 11.53
N GLN A 725 9.60 7.43 12.48
CA GLN A 725 8.63 8.49 12.77
C GLN A 725 9.26 9.81 13.20
N LYS A 726 10.44 9.79 13.79
CA LYS A 726 11.12 11.04 14.20
C LYS A 726 11.50 11.94 13.02
N TRP A 727 11.69 11.34 11.83
CA TRP A 727 12.09 12.02 10.60
C TRP A 727 10.92 12.40 9.68
N ILE A 728 9.72 11.86 9.94
CA ILE A 728 8.54 11.99 9.10
C ILE A 728 7.64 13.11 9.63
N ASP A 729 7.30 14.07 8.78
CA ASP A 729 6.36 15.16 9.12
C ASP A 729 4.90 14.70 9.11
N GLN A 730 4.51 13.76 8.26
CA GLN A 730 3.23 13.07 8.33
C GLN A 730 3.35 11.76 9.13
N SER A 731 2.97 10.60 8.58
CA SER A 731 3.03 9.33 9.27
C SER A 731 3.47 8.17 8.37
N GLN A 732 3.27 6.95 8.82
CA GLN A 732 3.60 5.70 8.12
C GLN A 732 2.49 4.68 8.33
N SER A 733 2.15 3.92 7.28
CA SER A 733 1.21 2.80 7.35
C SER A 733 1.89 1.61 8.00
N LEU A 734 1.86 1.55 9.33
CA LEU A 734 2.54 0.52 10.11
C LEU A 734 1.59 -0.64 10.42
N ASN A 735 1.72 -1.76 9.71
CA ASN A 735 1.06 -3.00 10.03
C ASN A 735 1.76 -3.71 11.20
N LEU A 736 0.96 -4.34 12.05
CA LEU A 736 1.43 -5.11 13.20
C LEU A 736 1.02 -6.58 13.02
N TYR A 737 1.94 -7.50 13.28
CA TYR A 737 1.74 -8.94 13.10
C TYR A 737 1.86 -9.66 14.44
N MET A 738 0.88 -10.48 14.78
CA MET A 738 0.87 -11.20 16.06
C MET A 738 0.35 -12.62 15.88
N ALA A 739 1.23 -13.62 15.98
CA ALA A 739 0.88 -15.04 15.82
C ALA A 739 -0.04 -15.58 16.92
N ALA A 740 0.17 -15.18 18.15
CA ALA A 740 -0.59 -15.63 19.32
C ALA A 740 -1.08 -14.44 20.13
N PRO A 741 -2.17 -13.76 19.67
CA PRO A 741 -2.69 -12.57 20.32
C PRO A 741 -3.31 -12.88 21.69
N SER A 742 -3.18 -11.92 22.62
CA SER A 742 -3.90 -11.91 23.89
C SER A 742 -4.17 -10.45 24.28
N GLY A 743 -5.20 -10.22 25.06
CA GLY A 743 -5.55 -8.87 25.51
C GLY A 743 -4.39 -8.15 26.20
N LYS A 744 -3.57 -8.87 26.96
CA LYS A 744 -2.34 -8.30 27.61
C LYS A 744 -1.30 -7.89 26.57
N LYS A 745 -0.98 -8.74 25.61
CA LYS A 745 0.01 -8.43 24.56
C LYS A 745 -0.44 -7.25 23.69
N LEU A 746 -1.72 -7.18 23.38
CA LEU A 746 -2.28 -6.04 22.62
C LEU A 746 -2.18 -4.75 23.42
N ASP A 747 -2.59 -4.77 24.70
CA ASP A 747 -2.48 -3.60 25.60
C ASP A 747 -1.04 -3.10 25.68
N GLU A 748 -0.09 -3.99 25.92
CA GLU A 748 1.34 -3.65 25.99
C GLU A 748 1.86 -3.09 24.65
N LEU A 749 1.48 -3.68 23.52
CA LEU A 749 1.95 -3.26 22.19
C LEU A 749 1.46 -1.86 21.81
N TYR A 750 0.16 -1.57 21.98
CA TYR A 750 -0.40 -0.27 21.60
C TYR A 750 -0.02 0.84 22.60
N LYS A 751 0.17 0.52 23.88
CA LYS A 751 0.78 1.45 24.83
C LYS A 751 2.23 1.76 24.46
N HIS A 752 3.00 0.75 24.05
CA HIS A 752 4.36 0.93 23.57
C HIS A 752 4.39 1.83 22.33
N ALA A 753 3.49 1.62 21.37
CA ALA A 753 3.36 2.46 20.19
C ALA A 753 3.10 3.95 20.54
N TRP A 754 2.22 4.21 21.50
CA TRP A 754 1.96 5.56 21.99
C TRP A 754 3.16 6.17 22.72
N LEU A 755 3.76 5.42 23.66
CA LEU A 755 4.93 5.87 24.45
C LEU A 755 6.14 6.18 23.57
N THR A 756 6.33 5.46 22.46
CA THR A 756 7.45 5.67 21.54
C THR A 756 7.17 6.71 20.45
N GLY A 757 6.05 7.45 20.56
CA GLY A 757 5.78 8.64 19.75
C GLY A 757 5.27 8.35 18.34
N LEU A 758 4.73 7.17 18.09
CA LEU A 758 4.04 6.90 16.82
C LEU A 758 2.82 7.81 16.67
N LYS A 759 2.56 8.25 15.45
CA LYS A 759 1.36 9.03 15.09
C LYS A 759 0.17 8.13 14.79
N THR A 760 0.42 7.04 14.07
CA THR A 760 -0.62 6.11 13.61
C THR A 760 -0.14 4.67 13.68
N THR A 761 -1.10 3.75 13.77
CA THR A 761 -0.95 2.33 13.45
C THR A 761 -1.97 1.96 12.38
N TYR A 762 -1.72 0.86 11.67
CA TYR A 762 -2.60 0.40 10.60
C TYR A 762 -3.21 -0.96 10.96
N TYR A 763 -3.23 -1.94 10.08
CA TYR A 763 -3.81 -3.24 10.38
C TYR A 763 -3.09 -3.98 11.52
N LEU A 764 -3.88 -4.59 12.39
CA LEU A 764 -3.42 -5.69 13.23
C LEU A 764 -3.73 -7.00 12.50
N ARG A 765 -2.69 -7.74 12.13
CA ARG A 765 -2.80 -9.04 11.48
C ARG A 765 -2.53 -10.13 12.51
N THR A 766 -3.47 -11.07 12.64
CA THR A 766 -3.36 -12.20 13.58
C THR A 766 -3.51 -13.51 12.84
N MET A 767 -2.84 -14.56 13.31
CA MET A 767 -3.07 -15.91 12.78
C MET A 767 -4.36 -16.47 13.39
N GLY A 768 -5.26 -17.00 12.54
CA GLY A 768 -6.46 -17.71 12.99
C GLY A 768 -6.12 -18.97 13.82
N ALA A 769 -6.96 -19.30 14.80
CA ALA A 769 -6.78 -20.47 15.66
C ALA A 769 -6.92 -21.80 14.88
N THR A 770 -7.62 -21.81 13.76
CA THR A 770 -7.80 -22.96 12.88
C THR A 770 -6.75 -23.00 11.78
N ARG A 771 -5.78 -23.89 11.92
CA ARG A 771 -4.96 -24.31 10.78
C ARG A 771 -5.77 -25.27 9.92
N ALA A 772 -5.76 -25.09 8.60
CA ALA A 772 -6.27 -26.10 7.69
C ALA A 772 -5.54 -27.44 7.96
N GLU A 773 -6.29 -28.52 8.08
CA GLU A 773 -5.69 -29.86 8.18
C GLU A 773 -4.86 -30.14 6.92
N LYS A 774 -3.56 -30.39 7.08
CA LYS A 774 -2.64 -30.70 5.99
C LYS A 774 -2.73 -32.18 5.63
N THR A 775 -3.90 -32.64 5.17
CA THR A 775 -4.22 -34.05 4.96
C THR A 775 -3.61 -34.69 3.72
N THR A 776 -2.99 -33.93 2.84
CA THR A 776 -2.46 -34.40 1.55
C THR A 776 -0.94 -34.47 1.46
N ILE A 777 -0.21 -34.14 2.53
CA ILE A 777 1.24 -34.16 2.55
C ILE A 777 1.72 -35.38 3.36
N ASP A 778 2.53 -36.20 2.72
CA ASP A 778 3.16 -37.37 3.34
C ASP A 778 4.29 -36.90 4.29
N ASP A 779 4.03 -36.94 5.61
CA ASP A 779 4.97 -36.54 6.66
C ASP A 779 6.29 -37.33 6.63
N GLY A 780 6.33 -38.45 5.91
CA GLY A 780 7.51 -39.29 5.79
C GLY A 780 8.61 -38.74 4.88
N ARG A 781 8.36 -37.61 4.15
CA ARG A 781 9.33 -37.00 3.23
C ARG A 781 9.98 -35.71 3.73
N LEU A 782 9.54 -35.19 4.88
CA LEU A 782 10.09 -33.98 5.46
C LEU A 782 11.53 -34.19 5.95
N ASN A 783 12.44 -33.29 5.65
CA ASN A 783 13.84 -33.28 6.04
C ASN A 783 14.63 -34.54 5.57
N GLN A 784 14.22 -35.22 4.51
CA GLN A 784 14.79 -36.52 4.08
C GLN A 784 16.06 -36.45 3.25
N VAL A 785 16.72 -35.32 3.10
CA VAL A 785 17.96 -35.25 2.31
C VAL A 785 19.18 -35.48 3.18
N GLY A 786 19.82 -36.63 3.00
CA GLY A 786 21.17 -36.86 3.44
C GLY A 786 21.36 -37.92 4.53
N SER A 787 21.05 -39.20 4.28
CA SER A 787 21.82 -40.29 4.83
C SER A 787 21.79 -41.48 3.85
N GLY A 788 22.75 -41.50 2.96
CA GLY A 788 23.13 -42.75 2.31
C GLY A 788 23.81 -43.62 3.32
N SER A 789 23.12 -44.61 3.84
CA SER A 789 23.67 -45.92 4.26
C SER A 789 22.53 -46.89 4.52
N SER A 790 22.60 -47.96 3.77
CA SER A 790 21.88 -49.21 3.89
C SER A 790 21.78 -49.73 5.34
N HIS A 791 20.59 -50.13 5.78
CA HIS A 791 20.44 -51.45 6.43
C HIS A 791 18.98 -51.87 6.41
N GLY A 792 18.71 -52.97 5.74
CA GLY A 792 17.43 -53.63 5.74
C GLY A 792 17.12 -54.25 7.09
N SER A 793 15.89 -54.18 7.51
CA SER A 793 15.29 -55.17 8.39
C SER A 793 13.81 -55.34 8.06
N LYS A 794 13.48 -56.57 7.78
CA LYS A 794 12.12 -57.09 7.61
C LYS A 794 11.34 -56.96 8.92
N ALA A 795 10.11 -56.52 8.87
CA ALA A 795 9.15 -56.89 9.90
C ALA A 795 7.78 -57.08 9.24
N SER A 796 7.26 -58.21 9.63
CA SER A 796 6.07 -58.96 9.24
C SER A 796 4.77 -58.16 9.40
N GLY A 797 3.84 -58.44 8.44
CA GLY A 797 2.48 -57.95 8.45
C GLY A 797 1.55 -58.65 9.47
N GLN A 798 0.54 -57.93 9.82
CA GLN A 798 -0.76 -58.51 10.18
C GLN A 798 -1.88 -57.58 9.69
N ALA A 799 -2.73 -58.14 8.84
CA ALA A 799 -3.91 -57.55 8.34
C ALA A 799 -5.04 -57.63 9.37
N ALA A 800 -5.83 -56.58 9.51
CA ALA A 800 -7.15 -56.64 10.14
C ALA A 800 -8.19 -56.10 9.14
N GLN A 801 -9.20 -56.94 8.87
CA GLN A 801 -10.34 -56.68 7.99
C GLN A 801 -11.37 -55.76 8.64
N PRO A 802 -12.23 -55.11 7.84
CA PRO A 802 -13.14 -54.09 8.31
C PRO A 802 -14.50 -54.65 8.73
N ALA A 803 -15.12 -54.03 9.71
CA ALA A 803 -16.49 -54.29 10.14
C ALA A 803 -17.48 -53.34 9.40
N ALA A 804 -18.58 -53.94 8.99
CA ALA A 804 -19.65 -53.37 8.18
C ALA A 804 -20.52 -52.36 8.96
N SER A 805 -20.95 -51.35 8.22
CA SER A 805 -21.94 -50.38 8.63
C SER A 805 -23.37 -50.80 8.22
N ALA A 806 -24.36 -50.45 9.03
CA ALA A 806 -25.79 -50.45 8.67
C ALA A 806 -26.34 -49.02 8.71
N PRO A 807 -27.43 -48.72 8.00
CA PRO A 807 -27.72 -47.35 7.52
C PRO A 807 -28.68 -46.59 8.46
N ALA A 808 -28.51 -45.27 8.52
CA ALA A 808 -29.45 -44.36 9.14
C ALA A 808 -30.16 -43.45 8.11
N SER A 809 -31.44 -43.32 8.34
CA SER A 809 -32.50 -42.72 7.53
C SER A 809 -32.34 -41.22 7.25
N ALA A 810 -32.78 -40.82 6.06
CA ALA A 810 -32.89 -39.46 5.60
C ALA A 810 -34.06 -38.70 6.22
N ALA A 811 -33.87 -37.43 6.55
CA ALA A 811 -34.90 -36.40 6.72
C ALA A 811 -34.56 -35.18 5.86
N PRO A 812 -35.53 -34.40 5.38
CA PRO A 812 -35.41 -33.60 4.16
C PRO A 812 -34.69 -32.28 4.35
N ALA A 813 -33.92 -31.94 3.31
CA ALA A 813 -33.17 -30.69 3.18
C ALA A 813 -34.11 -29.50 3.01
N LYS A 814 -33.95 -28.49 3.84
CA LYS A 814 -34.38 -27.11 3.56
C LYS A 814 -33.32 -26.46 2.69
N ALA A 815 -33.78 -25.82 1.62
CA ALA A 815 -32.96 -25.07 0.70
C ALA A 815 -32.12 -24.02 1.45
N ALA A 816 -30.81 -24.14 1.36
CA ALA A 816 -29.87 -23.10 1.75
C ALA A 816 -29.79 -22.12 0.57
N THR A 817 -30.22 -20.91 0.77
CA THR A 817 -29.89 -19.77 -0.08
C THR A 817 -28.39 -19.56 -0.04
N ASP A 818 -27.79 -19.62 -1.20
CA ASP A 818 -26.39 -19.37 -1.45
C ASP A 818 -26.02 -17.94 -1.00
N MET A 819 -25.30 -17.82 0.10
CA MET A 819 -24.68 -16.58 0.60
C MET A 819 -23.17 -16.67 0.42
N SER A 820 -22.72 -16.96 -0.79
CA SER A 820 -21.30 -16.86 -1.15
C SER A 820 -21.09 -15.57 -1.93
N ASP A 821 -20.78 -14.46 -1.27
CA ASP A 821 -19.96 -13.36 -1.79
C ASP A 821 -19.81 -12.17 -0.81
N ALA A 822 -19.83 -12.41 0.49
CA ALA A 822 -19.23 -11.45 1.43
C ALA A 822 -17.75 -11.80 1.58
N LYS A 823 -16.91 -11.25 0.73
CA LYS A 823 -15.46 -11.28 0.96
C LYS A 823 -15.17 -10.40 2.20
N VAL A 824 -15.19 -11.03 3.35
CA VAL A 824 -14.50 -10.54 4.54
C VAL A 824 -13.06 -10.24 4.11
N CYS A 825 -12.52 -9.10 4.53
CA CYS A 825 -11.11 -8.78 4.37
C CYS A 825 -10.31 -10.01 4.83
N SER A 826 -9.78 -10.76 3.88
CA SER A 826 -9.23 -12.08 4.16
C SER A 826 -8.00 -11.92 5.02
N LEU A 827 -7.99 -12.51 6.19
CA LEU A 827 -6.83 -12.62 7.10
C LEU A 827 -5.58 -13.23 6.43
N TYR A 828 -5.74 -13.76 5.23
CA TYR A 828 -4.70 -14.44 4.45
C TYR A 828 -4.32 -13.72 3.15
N ASP A 829 -4.94 -12.57 2.83
CA ASP A 829 -4.60 -11.81 1.63
C ASP A 829 -3.71 -10.62 1.96
N PRO A 830 -2.36 -10.72 1.77
CA PRO A 830 -1.46 -9.59 1.94
C PRO A 830 -1.65 -8.51 0.86
N SER A 831 -2.52 -8.74 -0.13
CA SER A 831 -2.85 -7.84 -1.21
C SER A 831 -4.27 -7.28 -1.12
N CYS A 832 -4.88 -7.20 0.08
CA CYS A 832 -6.21 -6.60 0.23
C CYS A 832 -6.23 -5.21 -0.40
N GLU A 833 -6.86 -5.11 -1.56
CA GLU A 833 -6.81 -3.93 -2.44
C GLU A 833 -7.79 -2.81 -2.04
N SER A 834 -8.55 -3.00 -0.97
CA SER A 834 -9.45 -1.96 -0.46
C SER A 834 -8.71 -0.76 0.15
N CYS A 835 -7.38 -0.86 0.27
CA CYS A 835 -6.56 0.07 1.03
C CYS A 835 -5.49 0.81 0.20
N GLN A 836 -5.71 1.06 -1.07
CA GLN A 836 -4.78 1.88 -1.87
C GLN A 836 -5.43 3.07 -2.52
#